data_483a3268d1a011797c793fd4b49d1bb2
#
_entry.id   483a3268d1a011797c793fd4b49d1bb2
#
_cell.length_a   1.000
_cell.length_b   1.000
_cell.length_c   1.000
_cell.angle_alpha   90.00
_cell.angle_beta   90.00
_cell.angle_gamma   90.00
#
_symmetry.space_group_name_H-M   'P 1'
#
loop_
_entity.id
_entity.type
_entity.pdbx_description
1 polymer ?
#
loop_
_entity_poly.entity_id
_entity_poly.type
_entity_poly.pdbx_seq_one_letter_code
_entity_poly.pdbx_strand_id
1 'polypeptide(L)'
;MISIEQLSVEFGVKPLFRNVSFVVNDRDRIALVGKNGAGKSTMLKIICGLQKPTEGNVAIPTDTTIGYLPQVMVLQDNTTVKEEARKAFADTAKLKAQIEELNQQMAERTDFESPEYAELVERFTQKHDHYMMMGGDNYEAEIERTLTGLGFTRNDFDRPTKEFSGGWRMRIELAKILLRRPDVLLLDEPTNHLDIESIGWLERFLQQSAKALVLVSHDRAFINNVTNRTIEISCGQVNDYKVKYDEYVKLRAERHEQQLRAYENQQKEIADIKDFIERFRYKPTKAVQVQSRIKQLEKIVPIEVDEVDNATMHLKFPPCLRSGDYPIICEDVRKDYGEHTVFKDVNLTIKRGEKVAFVGKNGEGKSTLVKCIMGEIPFTGNLKVGHNVQIGYFAQNQAQLLDGEISVFDTIDRVAKGDIRLKIKNILGAFMFGGEAIDKKVKVLSGGERSRLAMIKLLLEPVNLLILDEPTNHLDMASKEVLKEAINAFDGTAIIVSHDREFLDGLVSKVYEFGGGAVREHLGGIYDYLRSRDISSLNELGAMSSQQAAPAQTTAAQQNDDAAASSGKISYAEHKEQQKKIRRVEKLIKESETKIEAMENRISEIDALLCQPENAADMTLINEYTAIKSRMDEEEERWTELCEELEALK
;
A
#
# COMPACT_ATOMS: atom_id res chain seq x y z
N MET A 1 22.34 -4.98 -11.39
CA MET A 1 21.40 -6.10 -11.69
C MET A 1 21.62 -7.22 -10.68
N ILE A 2 20.59 -7.64 -9.90
CA ILE A 2 20.67 -8.74 -8.93
C ILE A 2 19.91 -9.93 -9.50
N SER A 3 20.53 -11.13 -9.55
CA SER A 3 19.88 -12.37 -9.97
C SER A 3 19.58 -13.25 -8.76
N ILE A 4 18.34 -13.67 -8.62
CA ILE A 4 17.89 -14.64 -7.63
C ILE A 4 17.61 -15.95 -8.38
N GLU A 5 18.30 -17.04 -8.00
CA GLU A 5 18.27 -18.30 -8.73
C GLU A 5 17.89 -19.46 -7.83
N GLN A 6 16.78 -20.12 -8.16
CA GLN A 6 16.27 -21.35 -7.51
C GLN A 6 16.24 -21.27 -5.97
N LEU A 7 15.86 -20.09 -5.46
CA LEU A 7 15.86 -19.80 -4.03
C LEU A 7 14.77 -20.60 -3.32
N SER A 8 15.16 -21.35 -2.28
CA SER A 8 14.25 -22.09 -1.40
C SER A 8 14.55 -21.77 0.07
N VAL A 9 13.49 -21.61 0.84
CA VAL A 9 13.60 -21.35 2.29
C VAL A 9 12.60 -22.23 3.03
N GLU A 10 13.09 -22.97 4.01
CA GLU A 10 12.29 -23.85 4.86
C GLU A 10 12.48 -23.48 6.33
N PHE A 11 11.39 -23.39 7.08
CA PHE A 11 11.38 -23.27 8.52
C PHE A 11 10.71 -24.51 9.12
N GLY A 12 11.51 -25.43 9.62
CA GLY A 12 11.01 -26.72 10.12
C GLY A 12 10.45 -27.60 9.01
N VAL A 13 9.19 -28.04 9.15
CA VAL A 13 8.56 -29.00 8.22
C VAL A 13 7.88 -28.32 7.03
N LYS A 14 7.56 -27.04 7.12
CA LYS A 14 6.85 -26.32 6.03
C LYS A 14 7.80 -25.38 5.28
N PRO A 15 7.88 -25.51 3.95
CA PRO A 15 8.60 -24.55 3.12
C PRO A 15 7.87 -23.22 3.12
N LEU A 16 8.64 -22.14 3.22
CA LEU A 16 8.12 -20.79 3.06
C LEU A 16 7.90 -20.48 1.58
N PHE A 17 8.92 -20.78 0.77
CA PHE A 17 8.86 -20.77 -0.70
C PHE A 17 9.93 -21.70 -1.27
N ARG A 18 9.69 -22.19 -2.51
CA ARG A 18 10.55 -23.15 -3.21
C ARG A 18 10.84 -22.72 -4.63
N ASN A 19 12.07 -22.94 -5.06
CA ASN A 19 12.53 -22.76 -6.44
C ASN A 19 12.17 -21.39 -7.05
N VAL A 20 12.36 -20.34 -6.27
CA VAL A 20 12.04 -18.97 -6.67
C VAL A 20 13.18 -18.40 -7.50
N SER A 21 12.87 -17.87 -8.69
CA SER A 21 13.83 -17.23 -9.56
C SER A 21 13.26 -15.96 -10.16
N PHE A 22 13.95 -14.83 -9.99
CA PHE A 22 13.65 -13.56 -10.65
C PHE A 22 14.90 -12.67 -10.66
N VAL A 23 14.83 -11.61 -11.44
CA VAL A 23 15.92 -10.67 -11.60
C VAL A 23 15.45 -9.26 -11.25
N VAL A 24 16.26 -8.52 -10.51
CA VAL A 24 16.10 -7.09 -10.27
C VAL A 24 17.02 -6.33 -11.19
N ASN A 25 16.47 -5.61 -12.17
CA ASN A 25 17.23 -4.82 -13.12
C ASN A 25 17.45 -3.40 -12.61
N ASP A 26 18.36 -2.68 -13.25
CA ASP A 26 18.51 -1.26 -13.01
C ASP A 26 17.22 -0.52 -13.42
N ARG A 27 16.77 0.39 -12.55
CA ARG A 27 15.50 1.13 -12.66
C ARG A 27 14.22 0.30 -12.46
N ASP A 28 14.31 -0.99 -12.10
CA ASP A 28 13.13 -1.73 -11.67
C ASP A 28 12.63 -1.20 -10.33
N ARG A 29 11.34 -0.92 -10.26
CA ARG A 29 10.65 -0.54 -9.02
C ARG A 29 9.62 -1.62 -8.72
N ILE A 30 10.00 -2.57 -7.89
CA ILE A 30 9.27 -3.80 -7.65
C ILE A 30 8.45 -3.66 -6.38
N ALA A 31 7.15 -3.93 -6.47
CA ALA A 31 6.31 -4.22 -5.32
C ALA A 31 6.40 -5.71 -4.99
N LEU A 32 6.88 -6.07 -3.81
CA LEU A 32 6.86 -7.44 -3.32
C LEU A 32 5.61 -7.66 -2.47
N VAL A 33 4.63 -8.39 -3.01
CA VAL A 33 3.31 -8.59 -2.40
C VAL A 33 3.05 -10.04 -2.02
N GLY A 34 2.10 -10.28 -1.14
CA GLY A 34 1.72 -11.61 -0.65
C GLY A 34 1.09 -11.55 0.73
N LYS A 35 0.46 -12.65 1.16
CA LYS A 35 -0.14 -12.76 2.50
C LYS A 35 0.89 -12.52 3.61
N ASN A 36 0.41 -12.14 4.80
CA ASN A 36 1.29 -12.06 5.99
C ASN A 36 1.86 -13.46 6.28
N GLY A 37 3.18 -13.51 6.53
CA GLY A 37 3.89 -14.78 6.69
C GLY A 37 4.31 -15.47 5.39
N ALA A 38 4.02 -14.94 4.20
CA ALA A 38 4.46 -15.52 2.91
C ALA A 38 5.98 -15.43 2.66
N GLY A 39 6.72 -14.71 3.51
CA GLY A 39 8.18 -14.63 3.39
C GLY A 39 8.72 -13.35 2.77
N LYS A 40 7.91 -12.29 2.62
CA LYS A 40 8.33 -10.99 2.05
C LYS A 40 9.59 -10.43 2.72
N SER A 41 9.55 -10.23 4.04
CA SER A 41 10.69 -9.72 4.81
C SER A 41 11.88 -10.69 4.82
N THR A 42 11.64 -12.00 4.77
CA THR A 42 12.69 -13.01 4.63
C THR A 42 13.40 -12.89 3.29
N MET A 43 12.65 -12.70 2.21
CA MET A 43 13.21 -12.47 0.88
C MET A 43 14.11 -11.22 0.86
N LEU A 44 13.69 -10.09 1.44
CA LEU A 44 14.51 -8.89 1.55
C LEU A 44 15.79 -9.14 2.35
N LYS A 45 15.71 -9.86 3.48
CA LYS A 45 16.89 -10.23 4.30
C LYS A 45 17.88 -11.12 3.55
N ILE A 46 17.40 -12.02 2.71
CA ILE A 46 18.25 -12.87 1.89
C ILE A 46 18.93 -12.06 0.79
N ILE A 47 18.20 -11.18 0.11
CA ILE A 47 18.77 -10.31 -0.93
C ILE A 47 19.87 -9.41 -0.35
N CYS A 48 19.71 -8.89 0.88
CA CYS A 48 20.75 -8.08 1.49
C CYS A 48 21.85 -8.88 2.24
N GLY A 49 21.80 -10.21 2.18
CA GLY A 49 22.82 -11.10 2.77
C GLY A 49 22.73 -11.27 4.29
N LEU A 50 21.69 -10.77 4.95
CA LEU A 50 21.48 -10.92 6.40
C LEU A 50 21.01 -12.32 6.80
N GLN A 51 20.43 -13.06 5.86
CA GLN A 51 19.95 -14.42 6.06
C GLN A 51 20.38 -15.31 4.90
N LYS A 52 20.86 -16.50 5.20
CA LYS A 52 21.20 -17.49 4.16
C LYS A 52 19.94 -18.25 3.74
N PRO A 53 19.76 -18.53 2.45
CA PRO A 53 18.71 -19.42 1.98
C PRO A 53 19.02 -20.89 2.36
N THR A 54 18.02 -21.76 2.28
CA THR A 54 18.19 -23.21 2.43
C THR A 54 18.81 -23.80 1.18
N GLU A 55 18.35 -23.37 0.00
CA GLU A 55 18.89 -23.74 -1.31
C GLU A 55 18.84 -22.54 -2.25
N GLY A 56 19.63 -22.59 -3.33
CA GLY A 56 19.72 -21.54 -4.32
C GLY A 56 20.76 -20.48 -4.00
N ASN A 57 20.88 -19.49 -4.87
CA ASN A 57 21.88 -18.44 -4.78
C ASN A 57 21.32 -17.06 -5.13
N VAL A 58 21.93 -16.01 -4.54
CA VAL A 58 21.70 -14.62 -4.93
C VAL A 58 23.00 -14.05 -5.47
N ALA A 59 23.04 -13.79 -6.77
CA ALA A 59 24.19 -13.21 -7.43
C ALA A 59 24.08 -11.68 -7.43
N ILE A 60 25.00 -11.03 -6.72
CA ILE A 60 25.11 -9.58 -6.61
C ILE A 60 26.47 -9.17 -7.19
N PRO A 61 26.52 -8.25 -8.17
CA PRO A 61 27.78 -7.70 -8.65
C PRO A 61 28.57 -7.02 -7.53
N THR A 62 29.90 -7.13 -7.56
CA THR A 62 30.81 -6.69 -6.49
C THR A 62 30.68 -5.18 -6.19
N ASP A 63 30.35 -4.38 -7.20
CA ASP A 63 30.27 -2.91 -7.10
C ASP A 63 28.85 -2.41 -6.78
N THR A 64 27.88 -3.32 -6.53
CA THR A 64 26.49 -2.94 -6.26
C THR A 64 26.28 -2.63 -4.79
N THR A 65 25.86 -1.42 -4.48
CA THR A 65 25.51 -0.98 -3.12
C THR A 65 24.05 -1.27 -2.82
N ILE A 66 23.78 -1.90 -1.67
CA ILE A 66 22.42 -2.22 -1.23
C ILE A 66 22.09 -1.45 0.04
N GLY A 67 20.96 -0.73 0.03
CA GLY A 67 20.36 -0.12 1.21
C GLY A 67 19.15 -0.91 1.69
N TYR A 68 19.12 -1.33 2.94
CA TYR A 68 18.02 -2.09 3.50
C TYR A 68 17.42 -1.40 4.73
N LEU A 69 16.10 -1.16 4.70
CA LEU A 69 15.33 -0.70 5.85
C LEU A 69 14.54 -1.89 6.42
N PRO A 70 14.90 -2.43 7.58
CA PRO A 70 14.14 -3.48 8.24
C PRO A 70 12.94 -2.93 9.01
N GLN A 71 11.95 -3.77 9.27
CA GLN A 71 10.74 -3.43 10.01
C GLN A 71 11.00 -3.02 11.47
N VAL A 72 12.06 -3.54 12.10
CA VAL A 72 12.45 -3.24 13.50
C VAL A 72 13.90 -2.84 13.55
N MET A 73 14.18 -1.74 14.22
CA MET A 73 15.50 -1.12 14.30
C MET A 73 16.05 -1.01 15.71
N VAL A 74 17.39 -1.09 15.82
CA VAL A 74 18.14 -0.78 17.05
C VAL A 74 19.12 0.35 16.74
N LEU A 75 18.82 1.57 17.19
CA LEU A 75 19.70 2.73 17.08
C LEU A 75 20.63 2.84 18.28
N GLN A 76 21.83 3.41 18.05
CA GLN A 76 22.72 3.84 19.13
C GLN A 76 22.20 5.16 19.73
N ASP A 77 22.04 5.19 21.05
CA ASP A 77 21.32 6.27 21.77
C ASP A 77 22.15 7.53 22.08
N ASN A 78 23.41 7.61 21.60
CA ASN A 78 24.39 8.59 22.10
C ASN A 78 24.69 9.76 21.15
N THR A 79 23.94 9.92 20.05
CA THR A 79 24.18 10.94 19.03
C THR A 79 22.95 11.80 18.80
N THR A 80 23.15 13.01 18.25
CA THR A 80 22.04 13.86 17.79
C THR A 80 21.46 13.36 16.47
N VAL A 81 20.25 13.80 16.12
CA VAL A 81 19.58 13.44 14.85
C VAL A 81 20.45 13.77 13.64
N LYS A 82 21.05 14.98 13.64
CA LYS A 82 21.91 15.46 12.54
C LYS A 82 23.21 14.68 12.45
N GLU A 83 23.85 14.38 13.58
CA GLU A 83 25.08 13.56 13.62
C GLU A 83 24.80 12.13 13.15
N GLU A 84 23.66 11.56 13.52
CA GLU A 84 23.27 10.23 13.06
C GLU A 84 23.05 10.20 11.55
N ALA A 85 22.38 11.21 10.98
CA ALA A 85 22.21 11.36 9.54
C ALA A 85 23.54 11.56 8.79
N ARG A 86 24.51 12.30 9.38
CA ARG A 86 25.86 12.48 8.83
C ARG A 86 26.64 11.18 8.67
N LYS A 87 26.33 10.13 9.44
CA LYS A 87 26.97 8.82 9.27
C LYS A 87 26.69 8.21 7.88
N ALA A 88 25.67 8.66 7.16
CA ALA A 88 25.45 8.29 5.78
C ALA A 88 26.59 8.71 4.87
N PHE A 89 27.26 9.81 5.19
CA PHE A 89 28.38 10.38 4.43
C PHE A 89 29.75 10.14 5.11
N ALA A 90 29.87 9.06 5.90
CA ALA A 90 31.12 8.77 6.62
C ALA A 90 32.33 8.65 5.68
N ASP A 91 32.15 8.11 4.50
CA ASP A 91 33.23 7.96 3.51
C ASP A 91 33.56 9.30 2.82
N THR A 92 32.54 10.13 2.56
CA THR A 92 32.74 11.52 2.08
C THR A 92 33.45 12.36 3.11
N ALA A 93 33.11 12.21 4.39
CA ALA A 93 33.79 12.92 5.50
C ALA A 93 35.26 12.49 5.66
N LYS A 94 35.56 11.19 5.55
CA LYS A 94 36.93 10.67 5.54
C LYS A 94 37.72 11.23 4.35
N LEU A 95 37.10 11.25 3.17
CA LEU A 95 37.72 11.78 1.97
C LEU A 95 38.01 13.29 2.11
N LYS A 96 37.09 14.06 2.70
CA LYS A 96 37.29 15.48 3.02
C LYS A 96 38.49 15.68 3.97
N ALA A 97 38.55 14.93 5.06
CA ALA A 97 39.66 14.98 5.98
C ALA A 97 41.02 14.68 5.31
N GLN A 98 41.05 13.69 4.42
CA GLN A 98 42.23 13.33 3.62
C GLN A 98 42.62 14.45 2.63
N ILE A 99 41.65 15.15 2.04
CA ILE A 99 41.86 16.30 1.16
C ILE A 99 42.44 17.47 1.97
N GLU A 100 41.91 17.73 3.16
CA GLU A 100 42.40 18.77 4.07
C GLU A 100 43.84 18.49 4.53
N GLU A 101 44.15 17.22 4.86
CA GLU A 101 45.51 16.77 5.21
C GLU A 101 46.47 16.94 4.04
N LEU A 102 46.12 16.55 2.82
CA LEU A 102 46.93 16.75 1.61
C LEU A 102 47.12 18.25 1.32
N ASN A 103 46.10 19.06 1.49
CA ASN A 103 46.16 20.50 1.31
C ASN A 103 47.11 21.16 2.32
N GLN A 104 47.10 20.68 3.57
CA GLN A 104 48.06 21.14 4.58
C GLN A 104 49.49 20.72 4.24
N GLN A 105 49.69 19.46 3.82
CA GLN A 105 51.00 18.97 3.37
C GLN A 105 51.54 19.78 2.19
N MET A 106 50.66 20.16 1.24
CA MET A 106 51.03 21.03 0.11
C MET A 106 51.41 22.43 0.55
N ALA A 107 50.71 23.01 1.57
CA ALA A 107 50.98 24.35 2.08
C ALA A 107 52.31 24.46 2.89
N GLU A 108 52.74 23.36 3.52
CA GLU A 108 53.99 23.30 4.31
C GLU A 108 55.25 23.07 3.45
N ARG A 109 55.08 22.62 2.19
CA ARG A 109 56.19 22.34 1.29
C ARG A 109 56.58 23.59 0.48
N THR A 110 57.89 23.69 0.22
CA THR A 110 58.48 24.78 -0.59
C THR A 110 59.15 24.29 -1.86
N ASP A 111 59.16 22.96 -2.07
CA ASP A 111 59.87 22.26 -3.18
C ASP A 111 58.90 21.96 -4.36
N PHE A 112 58.30 22.99 -4.91
CA PHE A 112 57.23 22.90 -5.93
C PHE A 112 57.62 22.19 -7.24
N GLU A 113 58.93 22.08 -7.54
CA GLU A 113 59.45 21.44 -8.74
C GLU A 113 59.82 19.95 -8.51
N SER A 114 59.67 19.43 -7.31
CA SER A 114 60.03 18.04 -7.01
C SER A 114 59.02 17.02 -7.59
N PRO A 115 59.46 15.83 -8.03
CA PRO A 115 58.58 14.77 -8.47
C PRO A 115 57.57 14.38 -7.37
N GLU A 116 57.98 14.44 -6.09
CA GLU A 116 57.19 14.11 -4.93
C GLU A 116 56.04 15.13 -4.70
N TYR A 117 56.28 16.40 -5.01
CA TYR A 117 55.23 17.45 -4.93
C TYR A 117 54.23 17.23 -6.08
N ALA A 118 54.67 16.87 -7.28
CA ALA A 118 53.81 16.56 -8.40
C ALA A 118 52.90 15.35 -8.09
N GLU A 119 53.42 14.30 -7.44
CA GLU A 119 52.62 13.15 -6.98
C GLU A 119 51.59 13.54 -5.91
N LEU A 120 51.94 14.46 -5.01
CA LEU A 120 51.02 14.96 -3.99
C LEU A 120 49.85 15.73 -4.62
N VAL A 121 50.13 16.59 -5.61
CA VAL A 121 49.12 17.34 -6.37
C VAL A 121 48.18 16.40 -7.14
N GLU A 122 48.74 15.36 -7.76
CA GLU A 122 47.93 14.35 -8.48
C GLU A 122 46.98 13.62 -7.52
N ARG A 123 47.47 13.15 -6.38
CA ARG A 123 46.64 12.51 -5.34
C ARG A 123 45.58 13.44 -4.80
N PHE A 124 45.90 14.74 -4.57
CA PHE A 124 44.91 15.73 -4.16
C PHE A 124 43.84 15.91 -5.22
N THR A 125 44.23 16.06 -6.49
CA THR A 125 43.29 16.24 -7.60
C THR A 125 42.34 15.04 -7.74
N GLN A 126 42.91 13.81 -7.74
CA GLN A 126 42.10 12.59 -7.81
C GLN A 126 41.11 12.48 -6.66
N LYS A 127 41.51 12.77 -5.43
CA LYS A 127 40.61 12.72 -4.26
C LYS A 127 39.61 13.86 -4.27
N HIS A 128 40.01 15.06 -4.70
CA HIS A 128 39.10 16.20 -4.83
C HIS A 128 38.03 15.97 -5.89
N ASP A 129 38.41 15.44 -7.06
CA ASP A 129 37.44 15.08 -8.10
C ASP A 129 36.48 13.99 -7.63
N HIS A 130 36.97 12.99 -6.92
CA HIS A 130 36.13 11.96 -6.31
C HIS A 130 35.15 12.55 -5.27
N TYR A 131 35.62 13.49 -4.41
CA TYR A 131 34.81 14.19 -3.45
C TYR A 131 33.70 15.03 -4.12
N MET A 132 34.04 15.72 -5.20
CA MET A 132 33.04 16.51 -5.97
C MET A 132 32.01 15.61 -6.65
N MET A 133 32.40 14.44 -7.17
CA MET A 133 31.50 13.42 -7.73
C MET A 133 30.54 12.84 -6.67
N MET A 134 30.99 12.74 -5.40
CA MET A 134 30.16 12.30 -4.26
C MET A 134 29.21 13.38 -3.70
N GLY A 135 29.14 14.56 -4.31
CA GLY A 135 28.25 15.67 -3.92
C GLY A 135 28.93 16.83 -3.20
N GLY A 136 30.25 16.75 -2.93
CA GLY A 136 31.04 17.83 -2.35
C GLY A 136 30.47 18.36 -1.03
N ASP A 137 30.47 19.68 -0.87
CA ASP A 137 30.02 20.37 0.36
C ASP A 137 28.48 20.46 0.49
N ASN A 138 27.70 20.01 -0.51
CA ASN A 138 26.23 20.11 -0.49
C ASN A 138 25.53 19.07 0.41
N TYR A 139 26.27 18.13 1.01
CA TYR A 139 25.69 17.05 1.81
C TYR A 139 24.91 17.57 3.05
N GLU A 140 25.30 18.69 3.65
CA GLU A 140 24.59 19.30 4.79
C GLU A 140 23.17 19.76 4.38
N ALA A 141 23.05 20.39 3.21
CA ALA A 141 21.75 20.82 2.69
C ALA A 141 20.87 19.62 2.32
N GLU A 142 21.45 18.52 1.81
CA GLU A 142 20.73 17.28 1.56
C GLU A 142 20.25 16.63 2.85
N ILE A 143 21.05 16.61 3.91
CA ILE A 143 20.65 16.15 5.24
C ILE A 143 19.44 16.94 5.74
N GLU A 144 19.53 18.28 5.73
CA GLU A 144 18.43 19.14 6.19
C GLU A 144 17.17 18.93 5.37
N ARG A 145 17.29 18.86 4.05
CA ARG A 145 16.15 18.60 3.13
C ARG A 145 15.50 17.24 3.39
N THR A 146 16.30 16.20 3.57
CA THR A 146 15.79 14.84 3.79
C THR A 146 15.14 14.72 5.17
N LEU A 147 15.76 15.24 6.22
CA LEU A 147 15.17 15.22 7.56
C LEU A 147 13.87 16.04 7.62
N THR A 148 13.85 17.24 7.00
CA THR A 148 12.65 18.08 6.93
C THR A 148 11.53 17.37 6.16
N GLY A 149 11.86 16.71 5.04
CA GLY A 149 10.92 15.91 4.26
C GLY A 149 10.31 14.74 5.02
N LEU A 150 11.05 14.16 5.95
CA LEU A 150 10.59 13.11 6.86
C LEU A 150 9.90 13.64 8.13
N GLY A 151 9.64 14.97 8.19
CA GLY A 151 8.84 15.61 9.23
C GLY A 151 9.63 16.18 10.42
N PHE A 152 10.97 16.14 10.44
CA PHE A 152 11.77 16.79 11.48
C PHE A 152 11.78 18.30 11.29
N THR A 153 11.72 19.01 12.41
CA THR A 153 11.95 20.48 12.46
C THR A 153 13.42 20.78 12.69
N ARG A 154 13.85 22.02 12.37
CA ARG A 154 15.25 22.43 12.64
C ARG A 154 15.62 22.31 14.11
N ASN A 155 14.66 22.51 15.02
CA ASN A 155 14.88 22.35 16.45
C ASN A 155 15.17 20.92 16.89
N ASP A 156 14.76 19.95 16.10
CA ASP A 156 14.97 18.52 16.40
C ASP A 156 16.37 18.03 15.99
N PHE A 157 17.07 18.76 15.13
CA PHE A 157 18.34 18.30 14.54
C PHE A 157 19.45 18.09 15.58
N ASP A 158 19.50 18.93 16.60
CA ASP A 158 20.52 18.89 17.67
C ASP A 158 20.03 18.08 18.88
N ARG A 159 18.81 17.54 18.87
CA ARG A 159 18.29 16.74 19.97
C ARG A 159 18.85 15.31 19.93
N PRO A 160 19.12 14.71 21.11
CA PRO A 160 19.58 13.32 21.21
C PRO A 160 18.54 12.33 20.68
N THR A 161 19.01 11.31 19.93
CA THR A 161 18.13 10.29 19.34
C THR A 161 17.33 9.51 20.38
N LYS A 162 17.82 9.38 21.61
CA LYS A 162 17.13 8.71 22.74
C LYS A 162 15.82 9.37 23.17
N GLU A 163 15.63 10.66 22.89
CA GLU A 163 14.40 11.38 23.23
C GLU A 163 13.24 11.08 22.28
N PHE A 164 13.52 10.44 21.16
CA PHE A 164 12.55 10.16 20.13
C PHE A 164 11.91 8.78 20.28
N SER A 165 10.63 8.69 19.95
CA SER A 165 9.91 7.41 19.90
C SER A 165 10.48 6.48 18.82
N GLY A 166 10.13 5.18 18.90
CA GLY A 166 10.57 4.18 17.90
C GLY A 166 10.26 4.58 16.45
N GLY A 167 9.09 5.17 16.21
CA GLY A 167 8.71 5.64 14.87
C GLY A 167 9.59 6.78 14.36
N TRP A 168 9.97 7.74 15.21
CA TRP A 168 10.89 8.81 14.85
C TRP A 168 12.31 8.28 14.60
N ARG A 169 12.76 7.31 15.40
CA ARG A 169 14.06 6.65 15.18
C ARG A 169 14.09 5.90 13.84
N MET A 170 12.97 5.27 13.43
CA MET A 170 12.83 4.65 12.12
C MET A 170 12.99 5.67 10.99
N ARG A 171 12.44 6.90 11.15
CA ARG A 171 12.61 7.99 10.17
C ARG A 171 14.07 8.42 10.04
N ILE A 172 14.86 8.45 11.13
CA ILE A 172 16.30 8.77 11.10
C ILE A 172 17.05 7.70 10.27
N GLU A 173 16.76 6.41 10.49
CA GLU A 173 17.39 5.35 9.71
C GLU A 173 16.98 5.41 8.25
N LEU A 174 15.70 5.64 7.96
CA LEU A 174 15.25 5.87 6.60
C LEU A 174 16.02 7.01 5.95
N ALA A 175 16.20 8.17 6.66
CA ALA A 175 17.00 9.28 6.17
C ALA A 175 18.43 8.84 5.81
N LYS A 176 19.11 8.09 6.68
CA LYS A 176 20.47 7.59 6.45
C LYS A 176 20.56 6.72 5.20
N ILE A 177 19.60 5.83 5.02
CA ILE A 177 19.58 4.92 3.85
C ILE A 177 19.34 5.73 2.57
N LEU A 178 18.39 6.67 2.58
CA LEU A 178 18.08 7.51 1.42
C LEU A 178 19.25 8.42 1.03
N LEU A 179 19.95 8.98 2.01
CA LEU A 179 21.11 9.84 1.81
C LEU A 179 22.30 9.10 1.21
N ARG A 180 22.46 7.80 1.50
CA ARG A 180 23.51 6.96 0.88
C ARG A 180 23.31 6.71 -0.61
N ARG A 181 22.08 6.92 -1.14
CA ARG A 181 21.71 6.70 -2.55
C ARG A 181 22.21 5.35 -3.11
N PRO A 182 21.86 4.23 -2.47
CA PRO A 182 22.34 2.91 -2.92
C PRO A 182 21.82 2.59 -4.32
N ASP A 183 22.50 1.65 -5.02
CA ASP A 183 22.06 1.19 -6.33
C ASP A 183 20.75 0.39 -6.26
N VAL A 184 20.60 -0.39 -5.19
CA VAL A 184 19.35 -1.12 -4.92
C VAL A 184 18.85 -0.79 -3.52
N LEU A 185 17.63 -0.30 -3.45
CA LEU A 185 16.95 0.06 -2.22
C LEU A 185 15.90 -1.00 -1.86
N LEU A 186 16.03 -1.59 -0.67
CA LEU A 186 15.11 -2.59 -0.13
C LEU A 186 14.36 -1.97 1.06
N LEU A 187 13.05 -1.76 0.92
CA LEU A 187 12.23 -1.13 1.96
C LEU A 187 11.16 -2.10 2.46
N ASP A 188 11.15 -2.35 3.77
CA ASP A 188 10.14 -3.17 4.44
C ASP A 188 9.23 -2.28 5.29
N GLU A 189 8.01 -2.05 4.81
CA GLU A 189 6.98 -1.19 5.43
C GLU A 189 7.46 0.24 5.76
N PRO A 190 8.01 1.01 4.80
CA PRO A 190 8.56 2.33 5.07
C PRO A 190 7.50 3.38 5.44
N THR A 191 6.24 3.14 5.09
CA THR A 191 5.11 4.06 5.37
C THR A 191 4.63 3.97 6.81
N ASN A 192 4.96 2.89 7.53
CA ASN A 192 4.61 2.77 8.94
C ASN A 192 5.25 3.92 9.73
N HIS A 193 4.46 4.54 10.57
CA HIS A 193 4.87 5.69 11.41
C HIS A 193 5.16 7.01 10.65
N LEU A 194 4.96 7.08 9.34
CA LEU A 194 5.00 8.33 8.58
C LEU A 194 3.63 9.01 8.58
N ASP A 195 3.62 10.33 8.63
CA ASP A 195 2.40 11.10 8.38
C ASP A 195 2.19 11.30 6.87
N ILE A 196 0.99 11.74 6.50
CA ILE A 196 0.57 11.87 5.09
C ILE A 196 1.54 12.76 4.28
N GLU A 197 2.08 13.82 4.88
CA GLU A 197 3.03 14.73 4.20
C GLU A 197 4.37 14.05 3.94
N SER A 198 4.90 13.36 4.96
CA SER A 198 6.14 12.59 4.85
C SER A 198 6.02 11.44 3.85
N ILE A 199 4.85 10.77 3.78
CA ILE A 199 4.58 9.76 2.75
C ILE A 199 4.62 10.39 1.35
N GLY A 200 3.95 11.52 1.14
CA GLY A 200 3.96 12.23 -0.15
C GLY A 200 5.35 12.74 -0.55
N TRP A 201 6.17 13.15 0.43
CA TRP A 201 7.56 13.51 0.17
C TRP A 201 8.39 12.27 -0.22
N LEU A 202 8.23 11.15 0.50
CA LEU A 202 8.94 9.90 0.21
C LEU A 202 8.58 9.34 -1.17
N GLU A 203 7.31 9.39 -1.57
CA GLU A 203 6.85 9.02 -2.92
C GLU A 203 7.64 9.78 -3.99
N ARG A 204 7.67 11.12 -3.89
CA ARG A 204 8.39 11.98 -4.84
C ARG A 204 9.89 11.71 -4.84
N PHE A 205 10.49 11.51 -3.67
CA PHE A 205 11.90 11.20 -3.54
C PHE A 205 12.25 9.86 -4.23
N LEU A 206 11.48 8.80 -3.97
CA LEU A 206 11.72 7.48 -4.58
C LEU A 206 11.50 7.49 -6.09
N GLN A 207 10.52 8.24 -6.58
CA GLN A 207 10.29 8.41 -8.02
C GLN A 207 11.47 9.10 -8.74
N GLN A 208 12.13 10.03 -8.08
CA GLN A 208 13.20 10.83 -8.68
C GLN A 208 14.60 10.24 -8.48
N SER A 209 14.87 9.67 -7.30
CA SER A 209 16.23 9.38 -6.85
C SER A 209 16.58 7.89 -6.79
N ALA A 210 15.60 6.98 -6.71
CA ALA A 210 15.88 5.56 -6.60
C ALA A 210 16.28 4.97 -7.95
N LYS A 211 17.44 4.28 -8.01
CA LYS A 211 17.89 3.54 -9.19
C LYS A 211 17.07 2.26 -9.35
N ALA A 212 17.21 1.30 -8.44
CA ALA A 212 16.37 0.12 -8.33
C ALA A 212 15.72 0.06 -6.94
N LEU A 213 14.48 -0.41 -6.86
CA LEU A 213 13.71 -0.47 -5.62
C LEU A 213 12.98 -1.80 -5.50
N VAL A 214 13.06 -2.42 -4.33
CA VAL A 214 12.16 -3.51 -3.92
C VAL A 214 11.42 -3.06 -2.67
N LEU A 215 10.12 -2.94 -2.78
CA LEU A 215 9.24 -2.37 -1.77
C LEU A 215 8.25 -3.41 -1.25
N VAL A 216 8.18 -3.56 0.06
CA VAL A 216 7.07 -4.21 0.77
C VAL A 216 6.28 -3.11 1.46
N SER A 217 5.01 -2.97 1.16
CA SER A 217 4.10 -2.04 1.85
C SER A 217 2.67 -2.54 1.83
N HIS A 218 1.87 -2.09 2.79
CA HIS A 218 0.43 -2.29 2.86
C HIS A 218 -0.37 -1.00 2.54
N ASP A 219 0.32 0.01 2.01
CA ASP A 219 -0.29 1.22 1.43
C ASP A 219 -0.37 1.08 -0.08
N ARG A 220 -1.58 0.80 -0.60
CA ARG A 220 -1.83 0.56 -2.03
C ARG A 220 -1.54 1.78 -2.88
N ALA A 221 -1.94 2.98 -2.42
CA ALA A 221 -1.68 4.22 -3.14
C ALA A 221 -0.17 4.47 -3.28
N PHE A 222 0.59 4.26 -2.19
CA PHE A 222 2.04 4.37 -2.19
C PHE A 222 2.70 3.38 -3.15
N ILE A 223 2.31 2.10 -3.11
CA ILE A 223 2.82 1.07 -4.04
C ILE A 223 2.54 1.49 -5.47
N ASN A 224 1.31 1.83 -5.80
CA ASN A 224 0.89 2.13 -7.17
C ASN A 224 1.58 3.37 -7.75
N ASN A 225 1.88 4.36 -6.89
CA ASN A 225 2.59 5.58 -7.28
C ASN A 225 4.08 5.36 -7.50
N VAL A 226 4.71 4.47 -6.71
CA VAL A 226 6.17 4.32 -6.69
C VAL A 226 6.66 3.18 -7.56
N THR A 227 5.88 2.09 -7.71
CA THR A 227 6.32 0.87 -8.39
C THR A 227 5.78 0.75 -9.82
N ASN A 228 6.50 -0.02 -10.64
CA ASN A 228 6.14 -0.31 -12.04
C ASN A 228 6.07 -1.81 -12.35
N ARG A 229 6.41 -2.66 -11.39
CA ARG A 229 6.43 -4.12 -11.50
C ARG A 229 5.99 -4.73 -10.18
N THR A 230 5.21 -5.78 -10.22
CA THR A 230 4.68 -6.46 -9.04
C THR A 230 5.12 -7.92 -9.01
N ILE A 231 5.74 -8.34 -7.93
CA ILE A 231 6.13 -9.73 -7.68
C ILE A 231 5.30 -10.26 -6.52
N GLU A 232 4.51 -11.28 -6.78
CA GLU A 232 3.65 -11.92 -5.79
C GLU A 232 4.29 -13.20 -5.25
N ILE A 233 4.31 -13.34 -3.93
CA ILE A 233 4.61 -14.61 -3.25
C ILE A 233 3.28 -15.24 -2.82
N SER A 234 2.93 -16.36 -3.45
CA SER A 234 1.67 -17.08 -3.24
C SER A 234 1.89 -18.59 -3.31
N CYS A 235 1.34 -19.35 -2.36
CA CYS A 235 1.51 -20.82 -2.25
C CYS A 235 2.98 -21.30 -2.34
N GLY A 236 3.91 -20.53 -1.76
CA GLY A 236 5.35 -20.85 -1.81
C GLY A 236 6.00 -20.67 -3.17
N GLN A 237 5.31 -20.09 -4.14
CA GLN A 237 5.83 -19.75 -5.47
C GLN A 237 5.87 -18.24 -5.67
N VAL A 238 6.66 -17.80 -6.65
CA VAL A 238 6.74 -16.40 -7.05
C VAL A 238 6.13 -16.22 -8.44
N ASN A 239 5.25 -15.24 -8.54
CA ASN A 239 4.63 -14.82 -9.79
C ASN A 239 5.08 -13.40 -10.10
N ASP A 240 5.63 -13.19 -11.28
CA ASP A 240 6.17 -11.92 -11.75
C ASP A 240 5.22 -11.26 -12.74
N TYR A 241 4.71 -10.08 -12.38
CA TYR A 241 3.81 -9.27 -13.20
C TYR A 241 4.52 -7.95 -13.55
N LYS A 242 4.81 -7.75 -14.83
CA LYS A 242 5.44 -6.51 -15.35
C LYS A 242 4.45 -5.37 -15.48
N VAL A 243 3.62 -5.19 -14.48
CA VAL A 243 2.55 -4.18 -14.42
C VAL A 243 2.50 -3.53 -13.03
N LYS A 244 1.83 -2.38 -12.96
CA LYS A 244 1.55 -1.70 -11.70
C LYS A 244 0.58 -2.50 -10.82
N TYR A 245 0.52 -2.13 -9.54
CA TYR A 245 -0.27 -2.87 -8.55
C TYR A 245 -1.77 -2.97 -8.88
N ASP A 246 -2.41 -1.90 -9.38
CA ASP A 246 -3.84 -1.93 -9.72
C ASP A 246 -4.17 -2.87 -10.87
N GLU A 247 -3.30 -2.95 -11.88
CA GLU A 247 -3.44 -3.90 -12.99
C GLU A 247 -3.15 -5.33 -12.51
N TYR A 248 -2.14 -5.51 -11.64
CA TYR A 248 -1.86 -6.80 -11.01
C TYR A 248 -3.09 -7.35 -10.28
N VAL A 249 -3.83 -6.53 -9.53
CA VAL A 249 -5.03 -6.98 -8.80
C VAL A 249 -6.06 -7.60 -9.75
N LYS A 250 -6.26 -7.00 -10.94
CA LYS A 250 -7.15 -7.53 -11.97
C LYS A 250 -6.65 -8.86 -12.54
N LEU A 251 -5.38 -8.89 -12.95
CA LEU A 251 -4.75 -10.12 -13.51
C LEU A 251 -4.72 -11.27 -12.48
N ARG A 252 -4.50 -10.94 -11.21
CA ARG A 252 -4.58 -11.91 -10.12
C ARG A 252 -5.97 -12.51 -9.98
N ALA A 253 -7.02 -11.70 -10.06
CA ALA A 253 -8.41 -12.17 -9.98
C ALA A 253 -8.73 -13.12 -11.12
N GLU A 254 -8.37 -12.79 -12.36
CA GLU A 254 -8.55 -13.64 -13.54
C GLU A 254 -7.78 -14.97 -13.41
N ARG A 255 -6.53 -14.91 -13.00
CA ARG A 255 -5.70 -16.08 -12.76
C ARG A 255 -6.28 -17.00 -11.69
N HIS A 256 -6.76 -16.40 -10.60
CA HIS A 256 -7.38 -17.16 -9.51
C HIS A 256 -8.64 -17.88 -9.98
N GLU A 257 -9.49 -17.24 -10.79
CA GLU A 257 -10.67 -17.87 -11.38
C GLU A 257 -10.28 -19.05 -12.29
N GLN A 258 -9.24 -18.89 -13.11
CA GLN A 258 -8.71 -19.99 -13.93
C GLN A 258 -8.18 -21.14 -13.07
N GLN A 259 -7.46 -20.85 -11.98
CA GLN A 259 -6.97 -21.87 -11.05
C GLN A 259 -8.11 -22.60 -10.34
N LEU A 260 -9.16 -21.89 -9.92
CA LEU A 260 -10.37 -22.49 -9.34
C LEU A 260 -11.04 -23.45 -10.29
N ARG A 261 -11.26 -23.03 -11.54
CA ARG A 261 -11.84 -23.91 -12.58
C ARG A 261 -10.97 -25.15 -12.85
N ALA A 262 -9.64 -24.96 -12.90
CA ALA A 262 -8.71 -26.08 -13.07
C ALA A 262 -8.75 -27.05 -11.88
N TYR A 263 -8.81 -26.52 -10.65
CA TYR A 263 -8.95 -27.30 -9.42
C TYR A 263 -10.26 -28.10 -9.40
N GLU A 264 -11.40 -27.47 -9.69
CA GLU A 264 -12.70 -28.14 -9.75
C GLU A 264 -12.72 -29.27 -10.79
N ASN A 265 -12.12 -29.03 -11.96
CA ASN A 265 -12.01 -30.07 -12.99
C ASN A 265 -11.11 -31.22 -12.53
N GLN A 266 -9.97 -30.92 -11.90
CA GLN A 266 -9.10 -31.96 -11.33
C GLN A 266 -9.80 -32.75 -10.20
N GLN A 267 -10.55 -32.08 -9.32
CA GLN A 267 -11.31 -32.76 -8.27
C GLN A 267 -12.39 -33.69 -8.85
N LYS A 268 -13.07 -33.31 -9.94
CA LYS A 268 -14.01 -34.18 -10.66
C LYS A 268 -13.29 -35.39 -11.24
N GLU A 269 -12.15 -35.18 -11.90
CA GLU A 269 -11.34 -36.29 -12.44
C GLU A 269 -10.89 -37.27 -11.34
N ILE A 270 -10.41 -36.73 -10.22
CA ILE A 270 -10.00 -37.53 -9.05
C ILE A 270 -11.20 -38.31 -8.48
N ALA A 271 -12.37 -37.69 -8.39
CA ALA A 271 -13.59 -38.35 -7.92
C ALA A 271 -14.01 -39.50 -8.87
N ASP A 272 -14.03 -39.26 -10.18
CA ASP A 272 -14.35 -40.26 -11.19
C ASP A 272 -13.38 -41.44 -11.16
N ILE A 273 -12.08 -41.18 -11.00
CA ILE A 273 -11.07 -42.24 -10.87
C ILE A 273 -11.29 -43.03 -9.57
N LYS A 274 -11.56 -42.40 -8.45
CA LYS A 274 -11.85 -43.05 -7.17
C LYS A 274 -13.11 -43.91 -7.26
N ASP A 275 -14.18 -43.37 -7.82
CA ASP A 275 -15.43 -44.10 -8.03
C ASP A 275 -15.24 -45.36 -8.91
N PHE A 276 -14.45 -45.23 -9.99
CA PHE A 276 -14.09 -46.37 -10.84
C PHE A 276 -13.33 -47.43 -10.05
N ILE A 277 -12.32 -47.05 -9.27
CA ILE A 277 -11.54 -47.96 -8.42
C ILE A 277 -12.46 -48.67 -7.43
N GLU A 278 -13.35 -47.96 -6.76
CA GLU A 278 -14.23 -48.50 -5.73
C GLU A 278 -15.24 -49.51 -6.32
N ARG A 279 -15.89 -49.20 -7.47
CA ARG A 279 -16.85 -50.04 -8.17
C ARG A 279 -16.23 -51.34 -8.69
N PHE A 280 -14.96 -51.30 -9.12
CA PHE A 280 -14.34 -52.44 -9.84
C PHE A 280 -13.22 -53.11 -9.04
N ARG A 281 -12.91 -52.67 -7.83
CA ARG A 281 -11.82 -53.16 -6.98
C ARG A 281 -11.83 -54.68 -6.77
N TYR A 282 -13.02 -55.30 -6.68
CA TYR A 282 -13.19 -56.70 -6.37
C TYR A 282 -13.49 -57.58 -7.61
N LYS A 283 -13.47 -57.01 -8.83
CA LYS A 283 -13.72 -57.75 -10.06
C LYS A 283 -12.42 -58.22 -10.72
N PRO A 284 -12.12 -59.57 -10.77
CA PRO A 284 -10.85 -60.06 -11.29
C PRO A 284 -10.58 -59.66 -12.74
N THR A 285 -11.61 -59.59 -13.58
CA THR A 285 -11.52 -59.21 -14.99
C THR A 285 -11.13 -57.74 -15.22
N LYS A 286 -11.21 -56.88 -14.18
CA LYS A 286 -10.89 -55.45 -14.22
C LYS A 286 -9.62 -55.08 -13.44
N ALA A 287 -8.94 -56.11 -12.84
CA ALA A 287 -7.78 -55.86 -11.97
C ALA A 287 -6.68 -55.02 -12.62
N VAL A 288 -6.32 -55.25 -13.87
CA VAL A 288 -5.30 -54.50 -14.61
C VAL A 288 -5.73 -53.05 -14.81
N GLN A 289 -7.02 -52.81 -15.13
CA GLN A 289 -7.55 -51.47 -15.33
C GLN A 289 -7.59 -50.69 -14.00
N VAL A 290 -7.97 -51.34 -12.91
CA VAL A 290 -7.96 -50.72 -11.55
C VAL A 290 -6.55 -50.35 -11.13
N GLN A 291 -5.56 -51.24 -11.33
CA GLN A 291 -4.15 -50.88 -11.03
C GLN A 291 -3.63 -49.73 -11.87
N SER A 292 -4.00 -49.67 -13.17
CA SER A 292 -3.64 -48.54 -14.01
C SER A 292 -4.23 -47.23 -13.48
N ARG A 293 -5.50 -47.23 -13.04
CA ARG A 293 -6.15 -46.02 -12.47
C ARG A 293 -5.56 -45.60 -11.10
N ILE A 294 -5.15 -46.57 -10.27
CA ILE A 294 -4.43 -46.29 -9.01
C ILE A 294 -3.12 -45.57 -9.32
N LYS A 295 -2.33 -46.09 -10.27
CA LYS A 295 -1.08 -45.45 -10.69
C LYS A 295 -1.30 -44.06 -11.31
N GLN A 296 -2.43 -43.86 -12.00
CA GLN A 296 -2.81 -42.54 -12.51
C GLN A 296 -3.11 -41.58 -11.35
N LEU A 297 -3.87 -42.01 -10.36
CA LEU A 297 -4.20 -41.22 -9.17
C LEU A 297 -2.95 -40.82 -8.38
N GLU A 298 -1.97 -41.75 -8.23
CA GLU A 298 -0.70 -41.48 -7.55
C GLU A 298 0.18 -40.46 -8.28
N LYS A 299 0.01 -40.30 -9.58
CA LYS A 299 0.76 -39.33 -10.41
C LYS A 299 0.12 -37.96 -10.46
N ILE A 300 -1.13 -37.81 -10.05
CA ILE A 300 -1.82 -36.52 -10.04
C ILE A 300 -1.24 -35.66 -8.92
N VAL A 301 -0.58 -34.57 -9.30
CA VAL A 301 -0.14 -33.54 -8.36
C VAL A 301 -1.35 -32.63 -8.06
N PRO A 302 -1.80 -32.55 -6.80
CA PRO A 302 -2.92 -31.69 -6.43
C PRO A 302 -2.63 -30.23 -6.78
N ILE A 303 -3.57 -29.57 -7.43
CA ILE A 303 -3.49 -28.13 -7.67
C ILE A 303 -3.76 -27.44 -6.34
N GLU A 304 -2.78 -26.71 -5.84
CA GLU A 304 -2.96 -25.83 -4.69
C GLU A 304 -3.61 -24.53 -5.18
N VAL A 305 -4.78 -24.23 -4.65
CA VAL A 305 -5.47 -22.96 -4.90
C VAL A 305 -5.29 -22.08 -3.68
N ASP A 306 -4.87 -20.84 -3.90
CA ASP A 306 -4.86 -19.85 -2.82
C ASP A 306 -6.30 -19.70 -2.29
N GLU A 307 -6.50 -19.99 -1.02
CA GLU A 307 -7.75 -19.61 -0.36
C GLU A 307 -7.83 -18.07 -0.41
N VAL A 308 -8.53 -17.57 -1.40
CA VAL A 308 -8.96 -16.17 -1.38
C VAL A 308 -10.07 -16.12 -0.35
N ASP A 309 -9.79 -15.51 0.77
CA ASP A 309 -10.82 -15.12 1.73
C ASP A 309 -11.72 -14.06 1.08
N ASN A 310 -12.57 -14.51 0.15
CA ASN A 310 -13.70 -13.74 -0.41
C ASN A 310 -14.85 -13.67 0.62
N ALA A 311 -14.57 -13.81 1.89
CA ALA A 311 -15.56 -13.56 2.91
C ALA A 311 -15.82 -12.04 2.97
N THR A 312 -16.59 -11.53 2.01
CA THR A 312 -17.34 -10.28 2.19
C THR A 312 -18.21 -10.49 3.42
N MET A 313 -17.67 -10.13 4.55
CA MET A 313 -18.32 -10.36 5.80
C MET A 313 -19.06 -9.12 6.23
N HIS A 314 -20.36 -9.14 6.12
CA HIS A 314 -21.21 -8.14 6.75
C HIS A 314 -21.17 -8.35 8.29
N LEU A 315 -20.21 -7.70 8.94
CA LEU A 315 -20.14 -7.67 10.39
C LEU A 315 -21.39 -6.91 10.90
N LYS A 316 -22.26 -7.61 11.63
CA LYS A 316 -23.38 -6.95 12.31
C LYS A 316 -22.91 -6.53 13.70
N PHE A 317 -22.91 -5.22 13.93
CA PHE A 317 -22.62 -4.68 15.27
C PHE A 317 -23.75 -5.06 16.25
N PRO A 318 -23.40 -5.30 17.53
CA PRO A 318 -24.42 -5.49 18.55
C PRO A 318 -25.32 -4.25 18.68
N PRO A 319 -26.62 -4.41 18.91
CA PRO A 319 -27.50 -3.26 19.12
C PRO A 319 -27.06 -2.47 20.36
N CYS A 320 -26.95 -1.16 20.22
CA CYS A 320 -26.60 -0.22 21.27
C CYS A 320 -27.72 0.82 21.47
N LEU A 321 -27.78 1.45 22.64
CA LEU A 321 -28.66 2.55 22.90
C LEU A 321 -28.32 3.74 21.99
N ARG A 322 -29.35 4.42 21.47
CA ARG A 322 -29.13 5.59 20.61
C ARG A 322 -28.51 6.73 21.43
N SER A 323 -27.41 7.30 20.97
CA SER A 323 -26.77 8.48 21.56
C SER A 323 -27.58 9.75 21.31
N GLY A 324 -27.28 10.82 22.05
CA GLY A 324 -27.74 12.17 21.72
C GLY A 324 -27.31 12.63 20.32
N ASP A 325 -27.87 13.76 19.86
CA ASP A 325 -27.57 14.27 18.50
C ASP A 325 -26.15 14.78 18.32
N TYR A 326 -25.48 15.16 19.40
CA TYR A 326 -24.11 15.63 19.45
C TYR A 326 -23.30 14.77 20.43
N PRO A 327 -22.69 13.67 20.00
CA PRO A 327 -21.90 12.82 20.86
C PRO A 327 -20.69 13.51 21.47
N ILE A 328 -20.06 14.45 20.75
CA ILE A 328 -18.89 15.21 21.22
C ILE A 328 -19.06 16.67 20.87
N ILE A 329 -18.88 17.54 21.88
CA ILE A 329 -18.82 19.00 21.73
C ILE A 329 -17.56 19.47 22.46
N CYS A 330 -16.67 20.16 21.75
CA CYS A 330 -15.51 20.84 22.29
C CYS A 330 -15.66 22.35 22.06
N GLU A 331 -15.53 23.14 23.13
CA GLU A 331 -15.57 24.61 23.10
C GLU A 331 -14.33 25.13 23.83
N ASP A 332 -13.47 25.86 23.10
CA ASP A 332 -12.24 26.47 23.60
C ASP A 332 -11.34 25.49 24.37
N VAL A 333 -11.27 24.25 23.90
CA VAL A 333 -10.47 23.20 24.55
C VAL A 333 -8.99 23.47 24.33
N ARG A 334 -8.23 23.46 25.44
CA ARG A 334 -6.78 23.68 25.43
C ARG A 334 -6.08 22.59 26.23
N LYS A 335 -4.89 22.18 25.75
CA LYS A 335 -4.01 21.24 26.44
C LYS A 335 -2.58 21.71 26.42
N ASP A 336 -2.00 21.80 27.61
CA ASP A 336 -0.58 22.11 27.85
C ASP A 336 0.11 20.95 28.57
N TYR A 337 1.39 20.71 28.27
CA TYR A 337 2.31 19.87 29.02
C TYR A 337 3.50 20.76 29.48
N GLY A 338 3.44 21.22 30.72
CA GLY A 338 4.39 22.21 31.20
C GLY A 338 4.30 23.50 30.39
N GLU A 339 5.41 23.92 29.81
CA GLU A 339 5.47 25.13 28.93
C GLU A 339 5.05 24.86 27.49
N HIS A 340 4.89 23.59 27.10
CA HIS A 340 4.52 23.21 25.72
C HIS A 340 3.00 23.13 25.55
N THR A 341 2.46 24.07 24.75
CA THR A 341 1.06 24.02 24.32
C THR A 341 0.89 23.08 23.13
N VAL A 342 0.12 22.01 23.30
CA VAL A 342 -0.17 21.03 22.25
C VAL A 342 -1.22 21.57 21.29
N PHE A 343 -2.32 22.07 21.84
CA PHE A 343 -3.38 22.76 21.08
C PHE A 343 -4.12 23.75 21.97
N LYS A 344 -4.66 24.78 21.34
CA LYS A 344 -5.45 25.82 21.98
C LYS A 344 -6.69 26.17 21.16
N ASP A 345 -7.72 26.67 21.83
CA ASP A 345 -8.95 27.18 21.22
C ASP A 345 -9.60 26.16 20.27
N VAL A 346 -9.59 24.86 20.66
CA VAL A 346 -10.18 23.80 19.85
C VAL A 346 -11.70 23.85 19.97
N ASN A 347 -12.35 24.18 18.86
CA ASN A 347 -13.80 24.21 18.70
C ASN A 347 -14.20 23.18 17.65
N LEU A 348 -14.85 22.09 18.07
CA LEU A 348 -15.36 21.08 17.16
C LEU A 348 -16.67 20.46 17.68
N THR A 349 -17.54 20.11 16.76
CA THR A 349 -18.81 19.45 17.07
C THR A 349 -19.02 18.29 16.14
N ILE A 350 -19.17 17.09 16.71
CA ILE A 350 -19.41 15.86 15.97
C ILE A 350 -20.87 15.47 16.13
N LYS A 351 -21.58 15.31 15.01
CA LYS A 351 -23.00 14.88 15.00
C LYS A 351 -23.09 13.36 15.02
N ARG A 352 -24.20 12.86 15.52
CA ARG A 352 -24.47 11.42 15.51
C ARG A 352 -24.48 10.87 14.09
N GLY A 353 -23.85 9.72 13.91
CA GLY A 353 -23.72 9.04 12.62
C GLY A 353 -22.64 9.62 11.70
N GLU A 354 -21.98 10.73 12.09
CA GLU A 354 -20.82 11.23 11.34
C GLU A 354 -19.60 10.32 11.54
N LYS A 355 -18.88 10.08 10.46
CA LYS A 355 -17.57 9.44 10.46
C LYS A 355 -16.54 10.49 10.10
N VAL A 356 -15.66 10.81 11.05
CA VAL A 356 -14.71 11.92 10.93
C VAL A 356 -13.28 11.42 11.04
N ALA A 357 -12.38 12.03 10.27
CA ALA A 357 -10.95 11.75 10.37
C ALA A 357 -10.23 12.86 11.14
N PHE A 358 -9.27 12.45 12.00
CA PHE A 358 -8.28 13.34 12.59
C PHE A 358 -6.97 13.16 11.85
N VAL A 359 -6.51 14.18 11.13
CA VAL A 359 -5.28 14.16 10.34
C VAL A 359 -4.33 15.27 10.76
N GLY A 360 -3.05 15.16 10.42
CA GLY A 360 -2.01 16.13 10.77
C GLY A 360 -0.69 15.45 11.05
N LYS A 361 0.37 16.22 11.24
CA LYS A 361 1.71 15.69 11.54
C LYS A 361 1.73 14.89 12.84
N ASN A 362 2.72 14.04 12.97
CA ASN A 362 2.94 13.32 14.21
C ASN A 362 3.39 14.29 15.31
N GLY A 363 2.77 14.17 16.49
CA GLY A 363 3.03 15.07 17.62
C GLY A 363 2.08 16.28 17.72
N GLU A 364 1.23 16.57 16.73
CA GLU A 364 0.28 17.70 16.72
C GLU A 364 -0.95 17.50 17.63
N GLY A 365 -0.96 16.47 18.46
CA GLY A 365 -1.98 16.33 19.52
C GLY A 365 -3.23 15.52 19.15
N LYS A 366 -3.27 14.79 18.03
CA LYS A 366 -4.42 13.93 17.63
C LYS A 366 -4.83 12.96 18.75
N SER A 367 -3.92 12.08 19.15
CA SER A 367 -4.15 11.11 20.24
C SER A 367 -4.31 11.81 21.60
N THR A 368 -3.76 13.00 21.78
CA THR A 368 -3.95 13.81 23.00
C THR A 368 -5.41 14.27 23.10
N LEU A 369 -6.01 14.77 22.02
CA LEU A 369 -7.43 15.15 22.04
C LEU A 369 -8.33 13.93 22.26
N VAL A 370 -8.02 12.77 21.67
CA VAL A 370 -8.74 11.52 21.95
C VAL A 370 -8.68 11.17 23.44
N LYS A 371 -7.52 11.27 24.09
CA LYS A 371 -7.39 11.04 25.54
C LYS A 371 -8.13 12.07 26.39
N CYS A 372 -8.24 13.31 25.93
CA CYS A 372 -9.12 14.32 26.57
C CYS A 372 -10.59 13.92 26.46
N ILE A 373 -11.03 13.44 25.30
CA ILE A 373 -12.41 12.94 25.09
C ILE A 373 -12.69 11.73 25.99
N MET A 374 -11.73 10.84 26.16
CA MET A 374 -11.82 9.68 27.07
C MET A 374 -11.79 10.07 28.55
N GLY A 375 -11.44 11.35 28.88
CA GLY A 375 -11.27 11.79 30.27
C GLY A 375 -10.00 11.24 30.97
N GLU A 376 -9.05 10.68 30.23
CA GLU A 376 -7.82 10.10 30.76
C GLU A 376 -6.80 11.18 31.20
N ILE A 377 -6.85 12.35 30.58
CA ILE A 377 -5.92 13.46 30.85
C ILE A 377 -6.67 14.76 31.11
N PRO A 378 -6.17 15.62 32.05
CA PRO A 378 -6.79 16.91 32.33
C PRO A 378 -6.56 17.88 31.16
N PHE A 379 -7.54 18.74 30.93
CA PHE A 379 -7.56 19.80 29.92
C PHE A 379 -8.25 21.06 30.50
N THR A 380 -8.16 22.18 29.78
CA THR A 380 -8.90 23.42 30.06
C THR A 380 -9.90 23.66 28.94
N GLY A 381 -11.00 24.38 29.21
CA GLY A 381 -12.11 24.58 28.29
C GLY A 381 -13.29 23.68 28.60
N ASN A 382 -14.25 23.61 27.68
CA ASN A 382 -15.50 22.86 27.85
C ASN A 382 -15.54 21.71 26.84
N LEU A 383 -15.40 20.48 27.33
CA LEU A 383 -15.55 19.27 26.54
C LEU A 383 -16.70 18.44 27.11
N LYS A 384 -17.75 18.25 26.31
CA LYS A 384 -18.93 17.51 26.72
C LYS A 384 -19.09 16.26 25.91
N VAL A 385 -19.18 15.13 26.59
CA VAL A 385 -19.65 13.87 26.01
C VAL A 385 -21.18 13.84 26.11
N GLY A 386 -21.84 13.59 24.99
CA GLY A 386 -23.31 13.61 24.88
C GLY A 386 -24.01 12.57 25.75
N HIS A 387 -25.31 12.69 25.85
CA HIS A 387 -26.11 11.75 26.63
C HIS A 387 -26.13 10.36 25.98
N ASN A 388 -26.12 9.30 26.77
CA ASN A 388 -26.10 7.88 26.35
C ASN A 388 -24.96 7.51 25.42
N VAL A 389 -23.84 8.23 25.43
CA VAL A 389 -22.69 7.87 24.64
C VAL A 389 -21.94 6.72 25.32
N GLN A 390 -21.78 5.61 24.58
CA GLN A 390 -20.94 4.47 24.94
C GLN A 390 -19.75 4.43 24.00
N ILE A 391 -18.57 4.73 24.54
CA ILE A 391 -17.34 4.87 23.77
C ILE A 391 -16.64 3.52 23.68
N GLY A 392 -16.35 3.08 22.45
CA GLY A 392 -15.40 2.04 22.17
C GLY A 392 -14.08 2.67 21.68
N TYR A 393 -13.01 2.46 22.40
CA TYR A 393 -11.71 3.03 22.07
C TYR A 393 -10.68 1.96 21.70
N PHE A 394 -10.11 2.10 20.52
CA PHE A 394 -8.97 1.32 20.09
C PHE A 394 -7.70 2.17 20.17
N ALA A 395 -6.94 1.94 21.22
CA ALA A 395 -5.65 2.60 21.42
C ALA A 395 -4.52 1.85 20.71
N GLN A 396 -3.45 2.56 20.36
CA GLN A 396 -2.25 2.00 19.75
C GLN A 396 -1.66 0.79 20.54
N ASN A 397 -1.85 0.74 21.87
CA ASN A 397 -1.35 -0.33 22.73
C ASN A 397 -2.44 -1.32 23.20
N GLN A 398 -3.63 -1.29 22.61
CA GLN A 398 -4.77 -2.12 23.03
C GLN A 398 -4.46 -3.62 23.02
N ALA A 399 -3.61 -4.06 22.11
CA ALA A 399 -3.15 -5.44 22.00
C ALA A 399 -2.47 -5.98 23.26
N GLN A 400 -1.88 -5.12 24.09
CA GLN A 400 -1.20 -5.49 25.34
C GLN A 400 -2.18 -5.75 26.50
N LEU A 401 -3.42 -5.28 26.38
CA LEU A 401 -4.46 -5.43 27.40
C LEU A 401 -5.22 -6.76 27.30
N LEU A 402 -4.92 -7.58 26.29
CA LEU A 402 -5.53 -8.89 26.13
C LEU A 402 -4.93 -9.88 27.14
N ASP A 403 -5.80 -10.74 27.69
CA ASP A 403 -5.39 -11.83 28.57
C ASP A 403 -4.61 -12.90 27.77
N GLY A 404 -3.32 -13.02 28.04
CA GLY A 404 -2.43 -13.93 27.33
C GLY A 404 -2.69 -15.43 27.56
N GLU A 405 -3.39 -15.79 28.62
CA GLU A 405 -3.56 -17.21 29.01
C GLU A 405 -4.78 -17.88 28.36
N ILE A 406 -5.71 -17.11 27.81
CA ILE A 406 -6.90 -17.62 27.14
C ILE A 406 -6.66 -17.82 25.63
N SER A 407 -7.52 -18.63 25.00
CA SER A 407 -7.45 -18.84 23.54
C SER A 407 -8.01 -17.65 22.77
N VAL A 408 -7.69 -17.57 21.47
CA VAL A 408 -8.27 -16.60 20.53
C VAL A 408 -9.79 -16.73 20.54
N PHE A 409 -10.31 -17.96 20.46
CA PHE A 409 -11.74 -18.23 20.47
C PHE A 409 -12.41 -17.74 21.77
N ASP A 410 -11.86 -18.10 22.93
CA ASP A 410 -12.42 -17.74 24.24
C ASP A 410 -12.42 -16.22 24.46
N THR A 411 -11.42 -15.51 23.91
CA THR A 411 -11.35 -14.05 23.99
C THR A 411 -12.59 -13.41 23.35
N ILE A 412 -13.02 -13.93 22.21
CA ILE A 412 -14.17 -13.42 21.47
C ILE A 412 -15.49 -13.98 22.04
N ASP A 413 -15.53 -15.24 22.43
CA ASP A 413 -16.74 -15.87 23.01
C ASP A 413 -17.23 -15.16 24.29
N ARG A 414 -16.30 -14.62 25.10
CA ARG A 414 -16.63 -13.83 26.30
C ARG A 414 -17.37 -12.53 26.01
N VAL A 415 -17.15 -11.94 24.82
CA VAL A 415 -17.74 -10.65 24.42
C VAL A 415 -18.95 -10.85 23.52
N ALA A 416 -18.94 -11.87 22.68
CA ALA A 416 -19.99 -12.15 21.72
C ALA A 416 -21.32 -12.50 22.40
N LYS A 417 -22.41 -11.84 21.95
CA LYS A 417 -23.78 -12.04 22.46
C LYS A 417 -24.73 -12.45 21.34
N GLY A 418 -25.73 -13.27 21.66
CA GLY A 418 -26.79 -13.68 20.73
C GLY A 418 -26.27 -14.38 19.48
N ASP A 419 -26.81 -14.00 18.31
CA ASP A 419 -26.49 -14.62 17.01
C ASP A 419 -25.02 -14.47 16.58
N ILE A 420 -24.32 -13.47 17.12
CA ILE A 420 -22.91 -13.23 16.86
C ILE A 420 -22.06 -14.42 17.34
N ARG A 421 -22.45 -15.04 18.46
CA ARG A 421 -21.77 -16.18 19.03
C ARG A 421 -21.72 -17.39 18.09
N LEU A 422 -22.76 -17.57 17.27
CA LEU A 422 -22.80 -18.64 16.25
C LEU A 422 -21.85 -18.38 15.08
N LYS A 423 -21.44 -17.12 14.89
CA LYS A 423 -20.61 -16.68 13.75
C LYS A 423 -19.16 -16.38 14.12
N ILE A 424 -18.74 -16.66 15.35
CA ILE A 424 -17.38 -16.34 15.86
C ILE A 424 -16.29 -16.88 14.91
N LYS A 425 -16.41 -18.14 14.47
CA LYS A 425 -15.41 -18.74 13.57
C LYS A 425 -15.32 -18.01 12.24
N ASN A 426 -16.46 -17.56 11.70
CA ASN A 426 -16.49 -16.80 10.45
C ASN A 426 -15.88 -15.41 10.64
N ILE A 427 -16.18 -14.75 11.78
CA ILE A 427 -15.58 -13.45 12.14
C ILE A 427 -14.07 -13.59 12.27
N LEU A 428 -13.61 -14.57 13.02
CA LEU A 428 -12.19 -14.84 13.19
C LEU A 428 -11.52 -15.15 11.84
N GLY A 429 -12.17 -15.95 10.98
CA GLY A 429 -11.69 -16.26 9.63
C GLY A 429 -11.52 -15.02 8.76
N ALA A 430 -12.49 -14.10 8.76
CA ALA A 430 -12.41 -12.83 8.01
C ALA A 430 -11.23 -11.94 8.43
N PHE A 431 -10.81 -12.03 9.68
CA PHE A 431 -9.60 -11.38 10.20
C PHE A 431 -8.37 -12.30 10.20
N MET A 432 -8.37 -13.33 9.35
CA MET A 432 -7.25 -14.26 9.15
C MET A 432 -6.87 -15.13 10.35
N PHE A 433 -7.81 -15.43 11.24
CA PHE A 433 -7.67 -16.47 12.25
C PHE A 433 -8.39 -17.73 11.77
N GLY A 434 -7.73 -18.53 10.92
CA GLY A 434 -8.27 -19.79 10.40
C GLY A 434 -7.65 -21.04 11.03
N GLY A 435 -8.34 -22.19 10.94
CA GLY A 435 -7.85 -23.49 11.35
C GLY A 435 -7.37 -23.54 12.81
N GLU A 436 -6.16 -24.04 13.03
CA GLU A 436 -5.53 -24.18 14.36
C GLU A 436 -5.21 -22.83 15.06
N ALA A 437 -5.22 -21.71 14.33
CA ALA A 437 -4.92 -20.41 14.92
C ALA A 437 -5.99 -19.97 15.93
N ILE A 438 -7.22 -20.47 15.80
CA ILE A 438 -8.35 -20.16 16.69
C ILE A 438 -8.12 -20.68 18.11
N ASP A 439 -7.46 -21.82 18.24
CA ASP A 439 -7.22 -22.49 19.52
C ASP A 439 -5.90 -22.07 20.19
N LYS A 440 -5.08 -21.25 19.50
CA LYS A 440 -3.84 -20.73 20.08
C LYS A 440 -4.11 -19.79 21.25
N LYS A 441 -3.23 -19.82 22.26
CA LYS A 441 -3.24 -18.84 23.34
C LYS A 441 -2.79 -17.47 22.85
N VAL A 442 -3.41 -16.39 23.35
CA VAL A 442 -3.10 -15.01 22.97
C VAL A 442 -1.63 -14.65 23.16
N LYS A 443 -0.94 -15.21 24.17
CA LYS A 443 0.49 -14.97 24.41
C LYS A 443 1.41 -15.44 23.28
N VAL A 444 0.98 -16.43 22.49
CA VAL A 444 1.76 -17.01 21.37
C VAL A 444 1.62 -16.19 20.09
N LEU A 445 0.61 -15.32 20.03
CA LEU A 445 0.33 -14.51 18.87
C LEU A 445 1.41 -13.43 18.64
N SER A 446 1.68 -13.15 17.38
CA SER A 446 2.47 -11.97 16.96
C SER A 446 1.79 -10.66 17.38
N GLY A 447 2.53 -9.55 17.37
CA GLY A 447 1.98 -8.23 17.68
C GLY A 447 0.79 -7.86 16.76
N GLY A 448 0.92 -8.11 15.47
CA GLY A 448 -0.15 -7.84 14.49
C GLY A 448 -1.40 -8.72 14.70
N GLU A 449 -1.21 -10.01 15.02
CA GLU A 449 -2.34 -10.90 15.35
C GLU A 449 -3.06 -10.44 16.62
N ARG A 450 -2.32 -10.03 17.66
CA ARG A 450 -2.92 -9.47 18.87
C ARG A 450 -3.71 -8.20 18.61
N SER A 451 -3.19 -7.30 17.76
CA SER A 451 -3.90 -6.08 17.36
C SER A 451 -5.20 -6.40 16.63
N ARG A 452 -5.19 -7.35 15.68
CA ARG A 452 -6.41 -7.81 14.99
C ARG A 452 -7.44 -8.39 15.97
N LEU A 453 -6.99 -9.23 16.90
CA LEU A 453 -7.88 -9.82 17.91
C LEU A 453 -8.50 -8.76 18.82
N ALA A 454 -7.74 -7.77 19.26
CA ALA A 454 -8.24 -6.64 20.04
C ALA A 454 -9.26 -5.81 19.26
N MET A 455 -9.06 -5.61 17.95
CA MET A 455 -9.99 -4.94 17.06
C MET A 455 -11.32 -5.70 16.95
N ILE A 456 -11.26 -7.01 16.71
CA ILE A 456 -12.47 -7.85 16.65
C ILE A 456 -13.26 -7.75 17.96
N LYS A 457 -12.55 -7.86 19.09
CA LYS A 457 -13.18 -7.75 20.41
C LYS A 457 -13.95 -6.43 20.55
N LEU A 458 -13.31 -5.30 20.18
CA LEU A 458 -13.94 -3.98 20.25
C LEU A 458 -15.17 -3.86 19.35
N LEU A 459 -15.10 -4.35 18.12
CA LEU A 459 -16.21 -4.29 17.17
C LEU A 459 -17.43 -5.11 17.60
N LEU A 460 -17.25 -6.06 18.54
CA LEU A 460 -18.32 -6.88 19.10
C LEU A 460 -18.87 -6.33 20.43
N GLU A 461 -18.35 -5.22 20.94
CA GLU A 461 -18.89 -4.53 22.10
C GLU A 461 -20.06 -3.61 21.68
N PRO A 462 -21.11 -3.47 22.54
CA PRO A 462 -22.24 -2.59 22.24
C PRO A 462 -21.85 -1.12 22.45
N VAL A 463 -21.30 -0.50 21.42
CA VAL A 463 -20.84 0.90 21.42
C VAL A 463 -21.61 1.73 20.40
N ASN A 464 -21.74 3.05 20.62
CA ASN A 464 -22.37 3.98 19.67
C ASN A 464 -21.44 5.14 19.27
N LEU A 465 -20.28 5.27 19.92
CA LEU A 465 -19.16 6.11 19.50
C LEU A 465 -17.91 5.27 19.42
N LEU A 466 -17.37 5.09 18.24
CA LEU A 466 -16.15 4.34 17.98
C LEU A 466 -14.98 5.30 17.77
N ILE A 467 -13.92 5.16 18.54
CA ILE A 467 -12.68 5.94 18.42
C ILE A 467 -11.56 4.98 18.07
N LEU A 468 -10.96 5.16 16.90
CA LEU A 468 -9.89 4.31 16.39
C LEU A 468 -8.63 5.14 16.20
N ASP A 469 -7.58 4.82 16.97
CA ASP A 469 -6.27 5.48 16.90
C ASP A 469 -5.27 4.58 16.17
N GLU A 470 -4.94 4.94 14.92
CA GLU A 470 -4.09 4.20 13.99
C GLU A 470 -4.49 2.71 13.82
N PRO A 471 -5.76 2.42 13.46
CA PRO A 471 -6.27 1.06 13.42
C PRO A 471 -5.67 0.22 12.29
N THR A 472 -5.11 0.87 11.27
CA THR A 472 -4.54 0.23 10.07
C THR A 472 -3.11 -0.26 10.27
N ASN A 473 -2.43 0.15 11.35
CA ASN A 473 -1.08 -0.29 11.67
C ASN A 473 -1.06 -1.81 11.88
N HIS A 474 -0.16 -2.49 11.19
CA HIS A 474 0.04 -3.95 11.20
C HIS A 474 -1.11 -4.78 10.59
N LEU A 475 -2.11 -4.13 9.96
CA LEU A 475 -3.12 -4.83 9.17
C LEU A 475 -2.61 -5.01 7.74
N ASP A 476 -2.86 -6.18 7.16
CA ASP A 476 -2.69 -6.38 5.72
C ASP A 476 -3.87 -5.78 4.93
N MET A 477 -3.72 -5.70 3.62
CA MET A 477 -4.71 -5.06 2.76
C MET A 477 -6.10 -5.69 2.88
N ALA A 478 -6.19 -7.02 2.99
CA ALA A 478 -7.47 -7.72 3.13
C ALA A 478 -8.15 -7.39 4.47
N SER A 479 -7.40 -7.40 5.58
CA SER A 479 -7.93 -7.02 6.88
C SER A 479 -8.34 -5.54 6.96
N LYS A 480 -7.64 -4.63 6.24
CA LYS A 480 -8.03 -3.22 6.12
C LYS A 480 -9.37 -3.07 5.41
N GLU A 481 -9.60 -3.79 4.32
CA GLU A 481 -10.88 -3.78 3.59
C GLU A 481 -12.03 -4.27 4.47
N VAL A 482 -11.85 -5.40 5.17
CA VAL A 482 -12.85 -5.93 6.12
C VAL A 482 -13.17 -4.92 7.22
N LEU A 483 -12.14 -4.25 7.77
CA LEU A 483 -12.33 -3.20 8.78
C LEU A 483 -13.08 -1.99 8.20
N LYS A 484 -12.74 -1.56 7.00
CA LYS A 484 -13.39 -0.44 6.29
C LYS A 484 -14.86 -0.73 6.05
N GLU A 485 -15.19 -1.93 5.55
CA GLU A 485 -16.58 -2.38 5.37
C GLU A 485 -17.33 -2.44 6.70
N ALA A 486 -16.70 -2.98 7.75
CA ALA A 486 -17.29 -3.00 9.08
C ALA A 486 -17.64 -1.60 9.58
N ILE A 487 -16.70 -0.63 9.51
CA ILE A 487 -16.95 0.73 9.95
C ILE A 487 -18.00 1.41 9.06
N ASN A 488 -18.05 1.13 7.76
CA ASN A 488 -19.10 1.64 6.87
C ASN A 488 -20.49 1.13 7.26
N ALA A 489 -20.59 -0.12 7.67
CA ALA A 489 -21.83 -0.72 8.16
C ALA A 489 -22.22 -0.29 9.59
N PHE A 490 -21.34 0.42 10.30
CA PHE A 490 -21.61 0.91 11.65
C PHE A 490 -22.54 2.12 11.63
N ASP A 491 -23.70 2.00 12.26
CA ASP A 491 -24.72 3.06 12.34
C ASP A 491 -24.39 4.17 13.37
N GLY A 492 -23.37 3.96 14.19
CA GLY A 492 -22.90 4.92 15.20
C GLY A 492 -21.99 6.00 14.62
N THR A 493 -21.46 6.80 15.52
CA THR A 493 -20.46 7.84 15.21
C THR A 493 -19.05 7.26 15.27
N ALA A 494 -18.17 7.64 14.34
CA ALA A 494 -16.80 7.18 14.37
C ALA A 494 -15.79 8.35 14.27
N ILE A 495 -14.77 8.31 15.13
CA ILE A 495 -13.58 9.19 15.07
C ILE A 495 -12.40 8.30 14.70
N ILE A 496 -11.73 8.61 13.59
CA ILE A 496 -10.65 7.80 13.04
C ILE A 496 -9.40 8.65 12.94
N VAL A 497 -8.39 8.30 13.72
CA VAL A 497 -7.04 8.85 13.57
C VAL A 497 -6.28 7.90 12.67
N SER A 498 -5.94 8.31 11.46
CA SER A 498 -5.17 7.47 10.54
C SER A 498 -4.40 8.30 9.52
N HIS A 499 -3.28 7.75 9.07
CA HIS A 499 -2.46 8.27 7.99
C HIS A 499 -2.67 7.54 6.66
N ASP A 500 -3.52 6.50 6.64
CA ASP A 500 -3.85 5.70 5.47
C ASP A 500 -4.93 6.40 4.63
N ARG A 501 -4.52 7.00 3.52
CA ARG A 501 -5.41 7.78 2.63
C ARG A 501 -6.51 6.92 2.02
N GLU A 502 -6.18 5.70 1.62
CA GLU A 502 -7.11 4.78 0.95
C GLU A 502 -8.12 4.19 1.93
N PHE A 503 -7.68 3.93 3.15
CA PHE A 503 -8.58 3.51 4.22
C PHE A 503 -9.62 4.59 4.54
N LEU A 504 -9.21 5.86 4.63
CA LEU A 504 -10.10 6.99 4.90
C LEU A 504 -11.01 7.35 3.73
N ASP A 505 -10.62 7.02 2.50
CA ASP A 505 -11.38 7.35 1.29
C ASP A 505 -12.73 6.63 1.26
N GLY A 506 -13.80 7.39 1.00
CA GLY A 506 -15.18 6.87 1.03
C GLY A 506 -15.69 6.44 2.42
N LEU A 507 -14.86 6.55 3.47
CA LEU A 507 -15.23 6.22 4.85
C LEU A 507 -15.64 7.46 5.64
N VAL A 508 -14.93 8.58 5.46
CA VAL A 508 -15.14 9.81 6.23
C VAL A 508 -15.78 10.90 5.37
N SER A 509 -16.68 11.67 6.00
CA SER A 509 -17.38 12.80 5.37
C SER A 509 -16.82 14.15 5.79
N LYS A 510 -15.92 14.18 6.79
CA LYS A 510 -15.35 15.37 7.38
C LYS A 510 -13.94 15.07 7.90
N VAL A 511 -13.04 16.00 7.74
CA VAL A 511 -11.64 15.90 8.17
C VAL A 511 -11.33 17.05 9.13
N TYR A 512 -10.76 16.73 10.28
CA TYR A 512 -10.18 17.70 11.21
C TYR A 512 -8.67 17.69 11.10
N GLU A 513 -8.12 18.78 10.63
CA GLU A 513 -6.68 18.96 10.47
C GLU A 513 -6.07 19.53 11.75
N PHE A 514 -5.07 18.84 12.29
CA PHE A 514 -4.25 19.27 13.41
C PHE A 514 -2.94 19.87 12.88
N GLY A 515 -2.67 21.12 13.21
CA GLY A 515 -1.44 21.77 12.78
C GLY A 515 -1.21 23.12 13.49
N GLY A 516 0.03 23.37 13.91
CA GLY A 516 0.41 24.63 14.54
C GLY A 516 -0.35 24.96 15.83
N GLY A 517 -0.77 23.94 16.59
CA GLY A 517 -1.54 24.10 17.83
C GLY A 517 -3.02 24.45 17.63
N ALA A 518 -3.54 24.39 16.40
CA ALA A 518 -4.94 24.63 16.07
C ALA A 518 -5.57 23.40 15.40
N VAL A 519 -6.89 23.32 15.47
CA VAL A 519 -7.67 22.28 14.76
C VAL A 519 -8.60 22.98 13.77
N ARG A 520 -8.53 22.57 12.50
CA ARG A 520 -9.34 23.14 11.41
C ARG A 520 -10.27 22.08 10.84
N GLU A 521 -11.51 22.48 10.59
CA GLU A 521 -12.52 21.62 9.97
C GLU A 521 -12.46 21.76 8.44
N HIS A 522 -12.42 20.60 7.75
CA HIS A 522 -12.56 20.50 6.31
C HIS A 522 -13.75 19.62 5.98
N LEU A 523 -14.70 20.15 5.21
CA LEU A 523 -15.84 19.40 4.73
C LEU A 523 -15.43 18.59 3.48
N GLY A 524 -15.87 17.34 3.40
CA GLY A 524 -15.54 16.42 2.33
C GLY A 524 -14.63 15.27 2.77
N GLY A 525 -14.23 14.45 1.81
CA GLY A 525 -13.36 13.29 2.03
C GLY A 525 -11.87 13.64 2.15
N ILE A 526 -11.05 12.62 2.36
CA ILE A 526 -9.60 12.80 2.51
C ILE A 526 -8.94 13.39 1.25
N TYR A 527 -9.38 13.01 0.06
CA TYR A 527 -8.82 13.54 -1.19
C TYR A 527 -9.23 14.98 -1.47
N ASP A 528 -10.42 15.42 -1.01
CA ASP A 528 -10.83 16.83 -1.09
C ASP A 528 -9.95 17.70 -0.20
N TYR A 529 -9.65 17.21 1.01
CA TYR A 529 -8.68 17.84 1.92
C TYR A 529 -7.29 17.95 1.29
N LEU A 530 -6.75 16.87 0.72
CA LEU A 530 -5.43 16.87 0.09
C LEU A 530 -5.35 17.86 -1.09
N ARG A 531 -6.36 17.89 -1.95
CA ARG A 531 -6.44 18.85 -3.07
C ARG A 531 -6.47 20.30 -2.57
N SER A 532 -7.26 20.59 -1.54
CA SER A 532 -7.34 21.95 -0.98
C SER A 532 -5.99 22.42 -0.43
N ARG A 533 -5.21 21.48 0.11
CA ARG A 533 -3.90 21.75 0.68
C ARG A 533 -2.82 21.96 -0.38
N ASP A 534 -2.82 21.18 -1.45
CA ASP A 534 -1.93 21.38 -2.59
C ASP A 534 -2.12 22.75 -3.24
N ILE A 535 -3.38 23.20 -3.38
CA ILE A 535 -3.70 24.54 -3.88
C ILE A 535 -3.21 25.63 -2.92
N SER A 536 -3.35 25.46 -1.60
CA SER A 536 -2.86 26.42 -0.62
C SER A 536 -1.33 26.55 -0.62
N SER A 537 -0.63 25.42 -0.72
CA SER A 537 0.85 25.39 -0.79
C SER A 537 1.39 26.07 -2.06
N LEU A 538 0.71 25.90 -3.21
CA LEU A 538 1.05 26.59 -4.45
C LEU A 538 0.82 28.12 -4.33
N ASN A 539 -0.27 28.53 -3.67
CA ASN A 539 -0.55 29.96 -3.43
C ASN A 539 0.48 30.60 -2.47
N GLU A 540 0.94 29.87 -1.44
CA GLU A 540 2.00 30.29 -0.54
C GLU A 540 3.34 30.47 -1.27
N LEU A 541 3.70 29.53 -2.16
CA LEU A 541 4.88 29.63 -3.02
C LEU A 541 4.80 30.81 -3.99
N GLY A 542 3.63 31.09 -4.55
CA GLY A 542 3.35 32.25 -5.38
C GLY A 542 3.48 33.56 -4.60
N ALA A 543 3.00 33.61 -3.36
CA ALA A 543 3.11 34.77 -2.49
C ALA A 543 4.55 35.03 -2.01
N MET A 544 5.36 34.00 -1.76
CA MET A 544 6.79 34.10 -1.43
C MET A 544 7.61 34.62 -2.63
N SER A 545 7.28 34.20 -3.83
CA SER A 545 7.94 34.73 -5.05
C SER A 545 7.60 36.19 -5.35
N SER A 546 6.45 36.68 -4.91
CA SER A 546 6.04 38.08 -5.06
C SER A 546 6.62 39.04 -4.04
N GLN A 547 7.15 38.52 -2.91
CA GLN A 547 7.80 39.34 -1.86
C GLN A 547 9.29 39.66 -2.11
N GLN A 548 9.93 39.07 -3.11
CA GLN A 548 11.35 39.32 -3.46
C GLN A 548 11.56 40.30 -4.59
N ALA A 549 10.50 40.92 -5.11
CA ALA A 549 10.63 42.02 -6.09
C ALA A 549 10.29 43.37 -5.44
N ALA A 550 11.28 44.06 -4.93
CA ALA A 550 11.17 45.47 -4.58
C ALA A 550 11.17 46.37 -5.83
N PRO A 551 10.56 47.56 -5.83
CA PRO A 551 9.98 48.19 -7.03
C PRO A 551 11.02 48.99 -7.81
N ALA A 552 11.09 48.72 -9.11
CA ALA A 552 11.58 49.68 -10.09
C ALA A 552 10.39 50.19 -10.89
N GLN A 553 10.09 51.44 -10.70
CA GLN A 553 9.18 52.23 -11.55
C GLN A 553 9.66 52.20 -13.00
N THR A 554 8.79 51.90 -13.94
CA THR A 554 8.59 52.76 -15.14
C THR A 554 7.46 52.26 -16.03
N THR A 555 6.49 53.17 -16.21
CA THR A 555 5.71 53.51 -17.41
C THR A 555 5.19 52.48 -18.38
N ALA A 556 3.86 52.41 -18.38
CA ALA A 556 2.93 52.31 -19.52
C ALA A 556 3.39 51.60 -20.82
N ALA A 557 2.74 50.50 -21.12
CA ALA A 557 2.21 50.19 -22.44
C ALA A 557 1.04 49.21 -22.31
N GLN A 558 -0.14 49.72 -22.44
CA GLN A 558 -1.31 48.94 -22.83
C GLN A 558 -1.06 48.37 -24.23
N GLN A 559 -1.14 47.08 -24.38
CA GLN A 559 -1.66 46.37 -25.58
C GLN A 559 -1.21 44.91 -25.52
N ASN A 560 -2.19 44.05 -25.47
CA ASN A 560 -2.23 42.64 -25.94
C ASN A 560 -2.84 41.64 -24.95
N ASP A 561 -4.10 41.88 -24.57
CA ASP A 561 -4.92 40.87 -23.86
C ASP A 561 -5.82 40.03 -24.82
N ASP A 562 -5.67 40.18 -26.14
CA ASP A 562 -6.53 39.45 -27.11
C ASP A 562 -5.93 38.13 -27.66
N ALA A 563 -4.65 37.80 -27.41
CA ALA A 563 -4.04 36.60 -27.98
C ALA A 563 -4.17 35.36 -27.11
N ALA A 564 -4.31 35.49 -25.78
CA ALA A 564 -4.43 34.34 -24.88
C ALA A 564 -5.85 33.77 -24.82
N ALA A 565 -6.88 34.56 -25.15
CA ALA A 565 -8.27 34.07 -25.15
C ALA A 565 -8.64 33.28 -26.42
N SER A 566 -7.87 33.41 -27.51
CA SER A 566 -8.13 32.68 -28.77
C SER A 566 -7.54 31.28 -28.79
N SER A 567 -6.39 31.05 -28.17
CA SER A 567 -5.77 29.70 -28.11
C SER A 567 -6.55 28.73 -27.21
N GLY A 568 -7.09 29.20 -26.09
CA GLY A 568 -7.92 28.37 -25.19
C GLY A 568 -9.29 28.02 -25.79
N LYS A 569 -9.86 28.88 -26.64
CA LYS A 569 -11.14 28.60 -27.35
C LYS A 569 -10.96 27.60 -28.49
N ILE A 570 -9.85 27.65 -29.21
CA ILE A 570 -9.52 26.69 -30.28
C ILE A 570 -9.29 25.29 -29.71
N SER A 571 -8.50 25.18 -28.67
CA SER A 571 -8.27 23.89 -27.95
C SER A 571 -9.55 23.29 -27.37
N TYR A 572 -10.46 24.10 -26.82
CA TYR A 572 -11.75 23.62 -26.29
C TYR A 572 -12.72 23.18 -27.40
N ALA A 573 -12.71 23.86 -28.57
CA ALA A 573 -13.53 23.49 -29.72
C ALA A 573 -13.04 22.17 -30.35
N GLU A 574 -11.73 21.99 -30.50
CA GLU A 574 -11.11 20.75 -30.99
C GLU A 574 -11.38 19.57 -30.05
N HIS A 575 -11.26 19.78 -28.75
CA HIS A 575 -11.57 18.73 -27.73
C HIS A 575 -13.06 18.35 -27.74
N LYS A 576 -13.96 19.30 -27.98
CA LYS A 576 -15.39 19.06 -28.10
C LYS A 576 -15.76 18.31 -29.39
N GLU A 577 -15.07 18.58 -30.50
CA GLU A 577 -15.23 17.82 -31.74
C GLU A 577 -14.68 16.40 -31.62
N GLN A 578 -13.55 16.24 -30.99
CA GLN A 578 -12.96 14.92 -30.72
C GLN A 578 -13.88 14.08 -29.85
N GLN A 579 -14.43 14.62 -28.77
CA GLN A 579 -15.43 13.93 -27.95
C GLN A 579 -16.73 13.58 -28.71
N LYS A 580 -17.16 14.41 -29.67
CA LYS A 580 -18.32 14.07 -30.51
C LYS A 580 -18.01 12.88 -31.44
N LYS A 581 -16.80 12.81 -32.00
CA LYS A 581 -16.35 11.69 -32.83
C LYS A 581 -16.29 10.41 -32.02
N ILE A 582 -15.67 10.43 -30.83
CA ILE A 582 -15.60 9.30 -29.91
C ILE A 582 -17.00 8.77 -29.60
N ARG A 583 -17.94 9.61 -29.17
CA ARG A 583 -19.32 9.18 -28.86
C ARG A 583 -20.06 8.61 -30.08
N ARG A 584 -19.74 9.07 -31.29
CA ARG A 584 -20.34 8.54 -32.53
C ARG A 584 -19.84 7.13 -32.82
N VAL A 585 -18.53 6.90 -32.66
CA VAL A 585 -17.92 5.57 -32.84
C VAL A 585 -18.38 4.61 -31.77
N GLU A 586 -18.43 5.03 -30.50
CA GLU A 586 -18.98 4.19 -29.41
C GLU A 586 -20.44 3.78 -29.64
N LYS A 587 -21.25 4.64 -30.24
CA LYS A 587 -22.63 4.30 -30.61
C LYS A 587 -22.68 3.24 -31.71
N LEU A 588 -21.80 3.36 -32.72
CA LEU A 588 -21.72 2.39 -33.83
C LEU A 588 -21.21 1.03 -33.35
N ILE A 589 -20.25 0.99 -32.42
CA ILE A 589 -19.77 -0.24 -31.78
C ILE A 589 -20.93 -0.93 -31.07
N LYS A 590 -21.72 -0.22 -30.28
CA LYS A 590 -22.86 -0.78 -29.57
C LYS A 590 -23.97 -1.27 -30.48
N GLU A 591 -24.19 -0.61 -31.63
CA GLU A 591 -25.13 -1.08 -32.66
C GLU A 591 -24.64 -2.36 -33.35
N SER A 592 -23.33 -2.50 -33.57
CA SER A 592 -22.71 -3.72 -34.12
C SER A 592 -22.78 -4.88 -33.12
N GLU A 593 -22.46 -4.65 -31.85
CA GLU A 593 -22.58 -5.66 -30.77
C GLU A 593 -24.01 -6.22 -30.67
N THR A 594 -25.03 -5.34 -30.70
CA THR A 594 -26.43 -5.81 -30.64
C THR A 594 -26.84 -6.66 -31.85
N LYS A 595 -26.27 -6.41 -33.04
CA LYS A 595 -26.51 -7.23 -34.21
C LYS A 595 -25.81 -8.56 -34.12
N ILE A 596 -24.55 -8.61 -33.67
CA ILE A 596 -23.80 -9.86 -33.45
C ILE A 596 -24.56 -10.74 -32.47
N GLU A 597 -24.99 -10.19 -31.32
CA GLU A 597 -25.77 -10.92 -30.30
C GLU A 597 -27.10 -11.49 -30.87
N ALA A 598 -27.79 -10.73 -31.72
CA ALA A 598 -29.01 -11.20 -32.38
C ALA A 598 -28.74 -12.35 -33.38
N MET A 599 -27.61 -12.30 -34.11
CA MET A 599 -27.18 -13.36 -35.03
C MET A 599 -26.70 -14.60 -34.27
N GLU A 600 -25.98 -14.48 -33.16
CA GLU A 600 -25.58 -15.60 -32.29
C GLU A 600 -26.79 -16.33 -31.71
N ASN A 601 -27.79 -15.58 -31.21
CA ASN A 601 -29.03 -16.16 -30.71
C ASN A 601 -29.76 -16.94 -31.81
N ARG A 602 -29.81 -16.41 -33.03
CA ARG A 602 -30.45 -17.09 -34.17
C ARG A 602 -29.71 -18.35 -34.63
N ILE A 603 -28.35 -18.29 -34.63
CA ILE A 603 -27.50 -19.45 -34.88
C ILE A 603 -27.80 -20.55 -33.86
N SER A 604 -27.87 -20.18 -32.57
CA SER A 604 -28.18 -21.15 -31.49
C SER A 604 -29.58 -21.78 -31.62
N GLU A 605 -30.58 -20.99 -32.07
CA GLU A 605 -31.93 -21.54 -32.39
C GLU A 605 -31.88 -22.55 -33.55
N ILE A 606 -31.15 -22.21 -34.62
CA ILE A 606 -31.02 -23.10 -35.80
C ILE A 606 -30.25 -24.37 -35.42
N ASP A 607 -29.19 -24.27 -34.63
CA ASP A 607 -28.45 -25.44 -34.12
C ASP A 607 -29.35 -26.36 -33.28
N ALA A 608 -30.17 -25.77 -32.40
CA ALA A 608 -31.13 -26.55 -31.61
C ALA A 608 -32.19 -27.25 -32.49
N LEU A 609 -32.61 -26.65 -33.61
CA LEU A 609 -33.53 -27.25 -34.56
C LEU A 609 -32.85 -28.34 -35.39
N LEU A 610 -31.60 -28.17 -35.83
CA LEU A 610 -30.81 -29.15 -36.56
C LEU A 610 -30.44 -30.39 -35.72
N CYS A 611 -30.37 -30.26 -34.39
CA CYS A 611 -30.17 -31.39 -33.48
C CYS A 611 -31.36 -32.33 -33.39
N GLN A 612 -32.55 -31.98 -33.92
CA GLN A 612 -33.72 -32.86 -33.96
C GLN A 612 -33.61 -33.83 -35.18
N PRO A 613 -33.83 -35.14 -34.98
CA PRO A 613 -33.65 -36.12 -36.05
C PRO A 613 -34.49 -35.88 -37.31
N GLU A 614 -35.62 -35.17 -37.18
CA GLU A 614 -36.55 -34.85 -38.27
C GLU A 614 -36.04 -33.71 -39.16
N ASN A 615 -35.18 -32.82 -38.64
CA ASN A 615 -34.71 -31.62 -39.32
C ASN A 615 -33.22 -31.70 -39.72
N ALA A 616 -32.52 -32.78 -39.39
CA ALA A 616 -31.08 -32.93 -39.57
C ALA A 616 -30.59 -32.85 -41.05
N ALA A 617 -31.47 -33.00 -42.02
CA ALA A 617 -31.19 -32.91 -43.46
C ALA A 617 -31.93 -31.75 -44.15
N ASP A 618 -32.48 -30.80 -43.41
CA ASP A 618 -33.21 -29.66 -44.00
C ASP A 618 -32.23 -28.66 -44.59
N MET A 619 -32.11 -28.66 -45.91
CA MET A 619 -31.22 -27.79 -46.69
C MET A 619 -31.58 -26.29 -46.53
N THR A 620 -32.82 -25.98 -46.16
CA THR A 620 -33.24 -24.57 -45.95
C THR A 620 -32.63 -24.00 -44.66
N LEU A 621 -32.64 -24.77 -43.59
CA LEU A 621 -32.02 -24.41 -42.32
C LEU A 621 -30.48 -24.33 -42.41
N ILE A 622 -29.86 -25.25 -43.15
CA ILE A 622 -28.40 -25.24 -43.38
C ILE A 622 -27.99 -24.04 -44.22
N ASN A 623 -28.77 -23.65 -45.23
CA ASN A 623 -28.50 -22.46 -46.02
C ASN A 623 -28.70 -21.16 -45.18
N GLU A 624 -29.74 -21.12 -44.34
CA GLU A 624 -29.97 -20.00 -43.40
C GLU A 624 -28.81 -19.86 -42.39
N TYR A 625 -28.38 -20.98 -41.82
CA TYR A 625 -27.22 -21.03 -40.92
C TYR A 625 -25.95 -20.45 -41.57
N THR A 626 -25.65 -20.92 -42.79
CA THR A 626 -24.46 -20.49 -43.52
C THR A 626 -24.51 -19.00 -43.89
N ALA A 627 -25.69 -18.51 -44.27
CA ALA A 627 -25.89 -17.11 -44.61
C ALA A 627 -25.79 -16.18 -43.38
N ILE A 628 -26.29 -16.60 -42.21
CA ILE A 628 -26.20 -15.85 -40.97
C ILE A 628 -24.76 -15.83 -40.47
N LYS A 629 -24.04 -16.95 -40.55
CA LYS A 629 -22.66 -17.08 -40.16
C LYS A 629 -21.74 -16.15 -40.97
N SER A 630 -21.90 -16.12 -42.29
CA SER A 630 -21.15 -15.22 -43.15
C SER A 630 -21.42 -13.73 -42.83
N ARG A 631 -22.68 -13.36 -42.52
CA ARG A 631 -23.04 -12.00 -42.09
C ARG A 631 -22.49 -11.66 -40.72
N MET A 632 -22.38 -12.63 -39.84
CA MET A 632 -21.77 -12.44 -38.51
C MET A 632 -20.27 -12.15 -38.65
N ASP A 633 -19.55 -12.93 -39.46
CA ASP A 633 -18.14 -12.73 -39.76
C ASP A 633 -17.86 -11.31 -40.33
N GLU A 634 -18.71 -10.83 -41.28
CA GLU A 634 -18.63 -9.48 -41.83
C GLU A 634 -18.90 -8.38 -40.78
N GLU A 635 -19.84 -8.59 -39.85
CA GLU A 635 -20.14 -7.60 -38.81
C GLU A 635 -19.08 -7.64 -37.68
N GLU A 636 -18.41 -8.78 -37.42
CA GLU A 636 -17.26 -8.89 -36.52
C GLU A 636 -16.03 -8.15 -37.05
N GLU A 637 -15.74 -8.27 -38.36
CA GLU A 637 -14.69 -7.50 -39.01
C GLU A 637 -14.96 -6.00 -38.87
N ARG A 638 -16.19 -5.58 -39.13
CA ARG A 638 -16.59 -4.19 -38.97
C ARG A 638 -16.51 -3.68 -37.54
N TRP A 639 -16.88 -4.51 -36.58
CA TRP A 639 -16.75 -4.21 -35.16
C TRP A 639 -15.27 -4.01 -34.78
N THR A 640 -14.38 -4.85 -35.30
CA THR A 640 -12.93 -4.75 -35.08
C THR A 640 -12.37 -3.44 -35.66
N GLU A 641 -12.75 -3.05 -36.88
CA GLU A 641 -12.36 -1.78 -37.50
C GLU A 641 -12.84 -0.57 -36.67
N LEU A 642 -14.07 -0.60 -36.15
CA LEU A 642 -14.60 0.46 -35.30
C LEU A 642 -13.89 0.54 -33.95
N CYS A 643 -13.44 -0.57 -33.39
CA CYS A 643 -12.64 -0.61 -32.17
C CYS A 643 -11.24 0.00 -32.40
N GLU A 644 -10.58 -0.32 -33.52
CA GLU A 644 -9.30 0.31 -33.93
C GLU A 644 -9.45 1.82 -34.16
N GLU A 645 -10.55 2.25 -34.80
CA GLU A 645 -10.85 3.68 -34.98
C GLU A 645 -11.07 4.40 -33.63
N LEU A 646 -11.71 3.74 -32.66
CA LEU A 646 -11.90 4.27 -31.32
C LEU A 646 -10.58 4.41 -30.55
N GLU A 647 -9.68 3.43 -30.67
CA GLU A 647 -8.34 3.50 -30.07
C GLU A 647 -7.49 4.61 -30.70
N ALA A 648 -7.58 4.82 -32.01
CA ALA A 648 -6.87 5.89 -32.69
C ALA A 648 -7.40 7.30 -32.33
N LEU A 649 -8.64 7.41 -31.85
CA LEU A 649 -9.28 8.66 -31.43
C LEU A 649 -9.10 8.97 -29.93
N LYS A 650 -8.72 7.99 -29.14
CA LYS A 650 -8.40 8.13 -27.68
C LYS A 650 -6.93 8.47 -27.47
#